data_76725612e0b5f35e2871cc5f503139e2
#
_entry.id   76725612e0b5f35e2871cc5f503139e2
#
_cell.length_a   1.000
_cell.length_b   1.000
_cell.length_c   1.000
_cell.angle_alpha   90.00
_cell.angle_beta   90.00
_cell.angle_gamma   90.00
#
_symmetry.space_group_name_H-M   'P 1'
#
loop_
_entity.id
_entity.type
_entity.pdbx_description
1 polymer ?
#
loop_
_entity_poly.entity_id
_entity_poly.type
_entity_poly.pdbx_seq_one_letter_code
_entity_poly.pdbx_strand_id
1 'polypeptide(L)'
;ISFYVFKLDFINHLNTLVIGGLVLLLIITFLYYTVLLGTRKPQIFETVEEEPQGGDPFAEDDEFEEEPETYEEFDGTTGETINNDDPLTAFLKSLGGGPRKGGKAGAKKKAKRPAAGKKTLDNDNIRELLQIGKHQITVVGVVFFIMLAVHYFLKQFGLLYTHTGAVYGAGFTDVNITLWVYRVLMVLALAGAVAVLVAMAKKKLKPVMVIPVVMIAVGVLGTGVAMLVQNFVVSPDEIAKESKYLERNIEYTQYAYDLQDVTIKPFAASNDLTSEDIQNNDPTISNIRINDYSPTNTFYNQTQSIRQYYTFPDVDVDRYMINGDYTQTFLATREIDEEKISNTWINMHLKYTHGYGVTLSRVDKITSSGQPDMLIDSIPPVSRVEEIDIARPEVYFGELTNTYVIVGTNEDEFDYPDGDSNKYTRYEGTAGIKLNPVNRLMFAIREHSMKLLVSSNIKGSSRIIINRNVEDRVQKIMPYIGYESDPYMCTVDGRLYWIIDAYTTSDKFPYSEPYSEESTTNYVRNSIKVVVDAYNGTTDYYIVDENDAIAQTYAKIYPKLFKTMDQMPEGLQAHIRYPNTMFAIQANVYRRYHMNDVKVFYQNEDLWDVSNEIYGMEEQSMTPNYYIMNLPGEKTEEFVNTIPYTPRDKKNMTGLLLARNDGEHYGELVLFQLPKSKIVYGPMQIEAQIDQSTEISKEFSLWNSSGSKYSRGNLFVIPIEDSLLYVEPVYLEASNSSIPEVKRVIVAYGDKIAYEPTLSEALDSLFGEGSSDSYRQKLDEDTENGGESTAPTQAELIEQAQAAYDAALDAQKNGDWAAYGKHLEELGDILEQLESR
;
A
#
# COMPACT_ATOMS: atom_id res chain seq x y z
N ILE A 1 16.52 3.10 -15.31
CA ILE A 1 15.32 2.48 -14.73
C ILE A 1 14.59 1.65 -15.77
N SER A 2 14.11 2.24 -16.87
CA SER A 2 13.30 1.55 -17.91
C SER A 2 13.93 0.23 -18.42
N PHE A 3 15.27 0.13 -18.49
CA PHE A 3 15.94 -1.12 -18.85
C PHE A 3 15.76 -2.21 -17.81
N TYR A 4 15.93 -1.89 -16.53
CA TYR A 4 15.82 -2.85 -15.43
C TYR A 4 14.39 -3.34 -15.22
N VAL A 5 13.42 -2.43 -15.27
CA VAL A 5 12.01 -2.73 -15.03
C VAL A 5 11.37 -3.49 -16.20
N PHE A 6 11.56 -3.04 -17.45
CA PHE A 6 10.80 -3.57 -18.59
C PHE A 6 11.58 -4.55 -19.47
N LYS A 7 12.91 -4.37 -19.59
CA LYS A 7 13.69 -5.16 -20.55
C LYS A 7 14.46 -6.31 -19.91
N LEU A 8 15.11 -6.06 -18.77
CA LEU A 8 16.01 -7.03 -18.16
C LEU A 8 15.28 -8.31 -17.76
N ASP A 9 14.14 -8.19 -17.09
CA ASP A 9 13.35 -9.35 -16.68
C ASP A 9 12.76 -10.11 -17.84
N PHE A 10 12.23 -9.40 -18.83
CA PHE A 10 11.74 -10.05 -20.03
C PHE A 10 12.85 -10.84 -20.73
N ILE A 11 14.04 -10.24 -20.88
CA ILE A 11 15.19 -10.90 -21.51
C ILE A 11 15.67 -12.09 -20.68
N ASN A 12 15.68 -11.97 -19.33
CA ASN A 12 16.03 -13.06 -18.41
C ASN A 12 15.05 -14.23 -18.54
N HIS A 13 13.74 -13.95 -18.53
CA HIS A 13 12.70 -14.97 -18.71
C HIS A 13 12.81 -15.67 -20.07
N LEU A 14 12.97 -14.89 -21.13
CA LEU A 14 13.14 -15.41 -22.48
C LEU A 14 14.39 -16.29 -22.56
N ASN A 15 15.52 -15.83 -22.02
CA ASN A 15 16.77 -16.58 -21.99
C ASN A 15 16.62 -17.89 -21.19
N THR A 16 15.98 -17.86 -20.04
CA THR A 16 15.73 -19.03 -19.20
C THR A 16 14.81 -20.04 -19.90
N LEU A 17 13.76 -19.55 -20.55
CA LEU A 17 12.83 -20.39 -21.32
C LEU A 17 13.54 -21.05 -22.51
N VAL A 18 14.38 -20.30 -23.22
CA VAL A 18 15.17 -20.85 -24.34
C VAL A 18 16.18 -21.87 -23.84
N ILE A 19 16.92 -21.60 -22.75
CA ILE A 19 17.86 -22.57 -22.16
C ILE A 19 17.09 -23.83 -21.72
N GLY A 20 15.98 -23.70 -21.02
CA GLY A 20 15.14 -24.84 -20.59
C GLY A 20 14.63 -25.66 -21.77
N GLY A 21 14.14 -25.00 -22.82
CA GLY A 21 13.73 -25.64 -24.07
C GLY A 21 14.87 -26.39 -24.77
N LEU A 22 16.07 -25.78 -24.80
CA LEU A 22 17.25 -26.41 -25.38
C LEU A 22 17.71 -27.63 -24.57
N VAL A 23 17.68 -27.55 -23.24
CA VAL A 23 17.97 -28.70 -22.35
C VAL A 23 16.97 -29.82 -22.59
N LEU A 24 15.69 -29.51 -22.62
CA LEU A 24 14.63 -30.49 -22.92
C LEU A 24 14.84 -31.12 -24.31
N LEU A 25 15.14 -30.31 -25.32
CA LEU A 25 15.44 -30.75 -26.68
C LEU A 25 16.68 -31.69 -26.71
N LEU A 26 17.72 -31.34 -25.96
CA LEU A 26 18.91 -32.20 -25.84
C LEU A 26 18.58 -33.57 -25.21
N ILE A 27 17.78 -33.60 -24.13
CA ILE A 27 17.32 -34.80 -23.49
C ILE A 27 16.48 -35.67 -24.44
N ILE A 28 15.49 -35.08 -25.11
CA ILE A 28 14.64 -35.75 -26.10
C ILE A 28 15.50 -36.29 -27.25
N THR A 29 16.42 -35.47 -27.76
CA THR A 29 17.33 -35.90 -28.83
C THR A 29 18.21 -37.06 -28.39
N PHE A 30 18.76 -37.03 -27.19
CA PHE A 30 19.55 -38.13 -26.63
C PHE A 30 18.71 -39.43 -26.47
N LEU A 31 17.52 -39.32 -25.91
CA LEU A 31 16.61 -40.48 -25.77
C LEU A 31 16.20 -41.02 -27.14
N TYR A 32 15.84 -40.17 -28.10
CA TYR A 32 15.47 -40.58 -29.45
C TYR A 32 16.60 -41.36 -30.12
N TYR A 33 17.84 -40.81 -30.09
CA TYR A 33 18.98 -41.51 -30.72
C TYR A 33 19.38 -42.78 -29.96
N THR A 34 19.22 -42.84 -28.65
CA THR A 34 19.45 -44.02 -27.83
C THR A 34 18.47 -45.15 -28.23
N VAL A 35 17.17 -44.80 -28.37
CA VAL A 35 16.14 -45.74 -28.83
C VAL A 35 16.41 -46.17 -30.29
N LEU A 36 16.82 -45.25 -31.15
CA LEU A 36 17.11 -45.56 -32.57
C LEU A 36 18.28 -46.55 -32.70
N LEU A 37 19.33 -46.37 -31.89
CA LEU A 37 20.46 -47.31 -31.85
C LEU A 37 20.04 -48.67 -31.26
N GLY A 38 19.24 -48.66 -30.21
CA GLY A 38 18.72 -49.89 -29.60
C GLY A 38 17.81 -50.70 -30.52
N THR A 39 17.07 -50.06 -31.44
CA THR A 39 16.18 -50.74 -32.41
C THR A 39 16.89 -51.20 -33.67
N ARG A 40 17.95 -50.53 -34.10
CA ARG A 40 18.71 -50.86 -35.31
C ARG A 40 19.94 -51.74 -35.03
N LYS A 41 20.56 -51.58 -33.86
CA LYS A 41 21.68 -52.41 -33.39
C LYS A 41 21.39 -52.75 -31.93
N PRO A 42 20.89 -53.96 -31.60
CA PRO A 42 20.41 -54.30 -30.27
C PRO A 42 21.49 -54.40 -29.20
N GLN A 43 22.75 -54.23 -29.51
CA GLN A 43 23.86 -54.26 -28.54
C GLN A 43 24.56 -52.94 -28.45
N ILE A 44 24.03 -52.07 -27.56
CA ILE A 44 24.69 -50.79 -27.16
C ILE A 44 25.87 -51.04 -26.19
N PHE A 45 25.90 -52.23 -25.60
CA PHE A 45 26.92 -52.65 -24.68
C PHE A 45 27.49 -53.97 -25.12
N GLU A 46 28.81 -54.11 -25.39
CA GLU A 46 29.47 -55.39 -25.57
C GLU A 46 29.58 -56.08 -24.22
N THR A 47 29.16 -57.33 -24.18
CA THR A 47 29.55 -58.28 -23.14
C THR A 47 30.93 -58.81 -23.54
N VAL A 48 31.95 -58.37 -22.80
CA VAL A 48 33.27 -58.99 -22.92
C VAL A 48 33.12 -60.42 -22.35
N GLU A 49 33.01 -61.40 -23.23
CA GLU A 49 33.15 -62.83 -22.85
C GLU A 49 34.66 -63.01 -22.52
N GLU A 50 34.99 -63.21 -21.27
CA GLU A 50 36.33 -63.77 -20.92
C GLU A 50 36.32 -65.23 -21.41
N GLU A 51 37.24 -65.54 -22.34
CA GLU A 51 37.50 -66.95 -22.78
C GLU A 51 37.76 -67.83 -21.54
N PRO A 52 37.13 -69.02 -21.44
CA PRO A 52 37.40 -69.94 -20.35
C PRO A 52 38.73 -70.58 -20.61
N GLN A 53 39.76 -70.24 -19.81
CA GLN A 53 40.95 -71.15 -19.68
C GLN A 53 40.49 -72.51 -19.12
N GLY A 54 40.79 -73.52 -19.90
CA GLY A 54 40.40 -74.90 -19.70
C GLY A 54 40.82 -75.54 -18.39
N GLY A 55 40.08 -76.56 -18.01
CA GLY A 55 40.51 -77.42 -16.97
C GLY A 55 39.37 -78.16 -16.27
N ASP A 56 39.20 -79.31 -16.67
CA ASP A 56 38.97 -80.62 -15.99
C ASP A 56 37.51 -81.10 -15.89
N PRO A 57 37.24 -82.30 -16.41
CA PRO A 57 35.94 -82.90 -16.30
C PRO A 57 35.91 -83.90 -15.10
N PHE A 58 34.97 -83.82 -14.30
CA PHE A 58 34.43 -84.79 -13.33
C PHE A 58 33.93 -84.14 -12.06
N ALA A 59 32.59 -84.05 -11.92
CA ALA A 59 31.82 -84.47 -10.72
C ALA A 59 30.33 -84.10 -10.81
N GLU A 60 29.60 -85.06 -10.49
CA GLU A 60 28.21 -85.34 -10.60
C GLU A 60 27.23 -84.45 -9.78
N ASP A 61 26.02 -84.50 -10.25
CA ASP A 61 24.70 -84.15 -9.72
C ASP A 61 24.54 -84.10 -8.18
N ASP A 62 23.70 -83.17 -7.74
CA ASP A 62 22.56 -83.48 -6.87
C ASP A 62 21.57 -82.27 -6.80
N GLU A 63 20.30 -82.59 -7.10
CA GLU A 63 19.10 -81.83 -6.92
C GLU A 63 18.80 -81.65 -5.45
N PHE A 64 18.17 -80.47 -5.07
CA PHE A 64 16.99 -80.47 -4.22
C PHE A 64 16.33 -79.14 -4.20
N GLU A 65 15.01 -79.15 -4.37
CA GLU A 65 14.04 -78.07 -4.24
C GLU A 65 13.91 -77.51 -2.80
N GLU A 66 13.43 -76.32 -2.65
CA GLU A 66 12.24 -75.92 -1.89
C GLU A 66 12.09 -74.42 -1.76
N GLU A 67 10.90 -73.99 -2.13
CA GLU A 67 10.26 -72.70 -1.75
C GLU A 67 9.61 -72.87 -0.37
N PRO A 68 8.75 -71.88 0.04
CA PRO A 68 8.97 -70.48 0.44
C PRO A 68 8.56 -70.23 1.92
N GLU A 69 8.62 -69.03 2.41
CA GLU A 69 7.63 -68.52 3.36
C GLU A 69 7.80 -66.99 3.70
N THR A 70 6.69 -66.40 3.65
CA THR A 70 6.25 -65.05 4.13
C THR A 70 6.39 -64.94 5.64
N TYR A 71 6.46 -63.73 6.14
CA TYR A 71 5.53 -63.08 7.09
C TYR A 71 5.84 -61.61 7.39
N GLU A 72 4.77 -60.91 7.51
CA GLU A 72 4.47 -59.56 7.97
C GLU A 72 4.94 -59.29 9.41
N GLU A 73 5.11 -58.09 9.85
CA GLU A 73 4.11 -57.25 10.50
C GLU A 73 4.78 -56.11 11.32
N PHE A 74 4.29 -54.96 11.12
CA PHE A 74 3.69 -53.93 12.04
C PHE A 74 4.49 -53.23 13.14
N ASP A 75 4.44 -52.01 13.14
CA ASP A 75 3.84 -50.94 13.95
C ASP A 75 4.81 -49.85 14.44
N GLY A 76 4.52 -48.68 14.17
CA GLY A 76 3.89 -47.71 15.04
C GLY A 76 4.68 -46.48 15.41
N THR A 77 4.07 -45.40 15.05
CA THR A 77 4.01 -44.08 15.73
C THR A 77 5.03 -42.98 15.48
N THR A 78 4.48 -41.97 14.83
CA THR A 78 4.51 -40.52 15.11
C THR A 78 5.84 -39.77 15.26
N GLY A 79 5.97 -38.73 14.46
CA GLY A 79 6.89 -37.61 14.66
C GLY A 79 7.07 -36.77 13.42
N GLU A 80 6.38 -35.66 13.39
CA GLU A 80 6.53 -34.62 12.39
C GLU A 80 7.98 -34.20 12.21
N THR A 81 8.42 -34.09 10.96
CA THR A 81 9.60 -33.30 10.59
C THR A 81 9.40 -32.69 9.22
N ILE A 82 9.62 -31.43 9.21
CA ILE A 82 9.64 -30.47 8.12
C ILE A 82 10.51 -30.96 6.97
N ASN A 83 9.91 -31.04 5.79
CA ASN A 83 10.58 -31.38 4.54
C ASN A 83 11.28 -30.13 4.00
N ASN A 84 12.61 -30.16 3.98
CA ASN A 84 13.47 -29.31 3.17
C ASN A 84 14.36 -30.18 2.33
N ASP A 85 13.85 -30.70 1.23
CA ASP A 85 14.64 -31.38 0.20
C ASP A 85 14.85 -30.46 -1.00
N ASP A 86 15.97 -29.73 -0.94
CA ASP A 86 16.56 -29.06 -2.10
C ASP A 86 17.15 -30.13 -3.05
N PRO A 87 16.78 -30.14 -4.35
CA PRO A 87 17.27 -31.14 -5.32
C PRO A 87 18.78 -31.19 -5.46
N LEU A 88 19.48 -30.11 -5.09
CA LEU A 88 20.94 -30.03 -5.13
C LEU A 88 21.60 -30.89 -4.04
N THR A 89 20.98 -30.98 -2.87
CA THR A 89 21.48 -31.77 -1.73
C THR A 89 21.38 -33.28 -1.97
N ALA A 90 20.37 -33.72 -2.71
CA ALA A 90 20.20 -35.12 -3.11
C ALA A 90 21.28 -35.55 -4.14
N PHE A 91 21.62 -34.65 -5.08
CA PHE A 91 22.66 -34.90 -6.09
C PHE A 91 24.06 -34.95 -5.46
N LEU A 92 24.38 -34.08 -4.50
CA LEU A 92 25.69 -34.08 -3.82
C LEU A 92 25.91 -35.30 -2.90
N LYS A 93 24.84 -35.84 -2.30
CA LYS A 93 24.91 -37.10 -1.53
C LYS A 93 25.23 -38.32 -2.40
N SER A 94 24.93 -38.28 -3.67
CA SER A 94 25.23 -39.36 -4.60
C SER A 94 26.70 -39.42 -5.06
N LEU A 95 27.48 -38.32 -4.87
CA LEU A 95 28.88 -38.22 -5.33
C LEU A 95 29.92 -38.38 -4.24
N GLY A 96 29.51 -38.46 -2.96
CA GLY A 96 30.41 -38.45 -1.82
C GLY A 96 30.68 -39.84 -1.22
N GLY A 97 31.48 -40.64 -1.88
CA GLY A 97 32.09 -41.84 -1.29
C GLY A 97 33.32 -41.49 -0.42
N GLY A 98 33.14 -41.35 0.90
CA GLY A 98 34.24 -41.15 1.84
C GLY A 98 34.72 -42.47 2.43
N PRO A 99 35.99 -42.57 2.82
CA PRO A 99 36.64 -43.84 3.13
C PRO A 99 36.32 -44.34 4.55
N ARG A 100 35.95 -45.60 4.71
CA ARG A 100 35.84 -46.28 5.99
C ARG A 100 37.15 -46.98 6.32
N LYS A 101 37.70 -46.63 7.47
CA LYS A 101 38.83 -47.34 8.11
C LYS A 101 38.41 -48.70 8.62
N GLY A 102 39.38 -49.62 8.51
CA GLY A 102 39.23 -51.05 8.72
C GLY A 102 39.04 -51.52 10.15
N GLY A 103 38.53 -52.71 10.24
CA GLY A 103 38.57 -53.64 11.38
C GLY A 103 38.58 -55.06 10.85
N LYS A 104 39.66 -55.82 11.22
CA LYS A 104 39.86 -57.23 10.88
C LYS A 104 38.93 -58.13 11.69
N ALA A 105 38.28 -59.06 11.07
CA ALA A 105 38.03 -60.43 11.64
C ALA A 105 37.42 -61.38 10.60
N GLY A 106 37.98 -62.55 10.49
CA GLY A 106 37.30 -63.83 10.24
C GLY A 106 36.98 -64.19 8.79
N ALA A 107 37.90 -64.97 8.20
CA ALA A 107 37.72 -65.73 6.96
C ALA A 107 36.62 -66.78 7.06
N LYS A 108 35.54 -66.67 6.20
CA LYS A 108 34.78 -67.87 5.72
C LYS A 108 34.66 -67.72 4.19
N LYS A 109 35.21 -68.74 3.53
CA LYS A 109 35.12 -68.92 2.08
C LYS A 109 33.64 -68.97 1.67
N LYS A 110 33.22 -68.07 0.87
CA LYS A 110 31.97 -68.16 0.09
C LYS A 110 32.31 -68.34 -1.38
N ALA A 111 31.61 -69.27 -1.95
CA ALA A 111 31.70 -69.65 -3.34
C ALA A 111 31.59 -68.49 -4.30
N LYS A 112 32.42 -68.41 -5.32
CA LYS A 112 32.35 -67.42 -6.42
C LYS A 112 31.08 -67.64 -7.23
N ARG A 113 30.16 -66.67 -7.22
CA ARG A 113 29.17 -66.55 -8.29
C ARG A 113 29.88 -66.13 -9.58
N PRO A 114 29.45 -66.51 -10.74
CA PRO A 114 30.06 -66.09 -12.00
C PRO A 114 29.93 -64.57 -12.11
N ALA A 115 31.03 -63.88 -12.43
CA ALA A 115 31.08 -62.42 -12.61
C ALA A 115 30.21 -62.10 -13.81
N ALA A 116 29.13 -61.31 -13.56
CA ALA A 116 28.41 -60.66 -14.65
C ALA A 116 29.41 -59.80 -15.42
N GLY A 117 29.63 -60.09 -16.69
CA GLY A 117 30.54 -59.31 -17.54
C GLY A 117 30.27 -57.80 -17.42
N LYS A 118 31.31 -57.03 -17.21
CA LYS A 118 31.23 -55.56 -17.17
C LYS A 118 30.70 -55.11 -18.52
N LYS A 119 29.45 -54.58 -18.52
CA LYS A 119 28.90 -53.89 -19.69
C LYS A 119 29.65 -52.57 -19.87
N THR A 120 30.45 -52.46 -20.90
CA THR A 120 31.14 -51.21 -21.29
C THR A 120 30.41 -50.58 -22.43
N LEU A 121 30.30 -49.24 -22.39
CA LEU A 121 29.67 -48.46 -23.46
C LEU A 121 30.55 -48.61 -24.73
N ASP A 122 29.96 -49.13 -25.83
CA ASP A 122 30.67 -49.31 -27.10
C ASP A 122 30.98 -47.94 -27.72
N ASN A 123 32.28 -47.65 -27.85
CA ASN A 123 32.77 -46.38 -28.45
C ASN A 123 32.37 -46.23 -29.93
N ASP A 124 32.15 -47.25 -30.66
CA ASP A 124 31.78 -47.20 -32.07
C ASP A 124 30.30 -46.87 -32.25
N ASN A 125 29.42 -47.34 -31.36
CA ASN A 125 28.01 -46.93 -31.32
C ASN A 125 27.84 -45.45 -30.97
N ILE A 126 28.65 -44.93 -30.07
CA ILE A 126 28.67 -43.49 -29.71
C ILE A 126 29.15 -42.66 -30.94
N ARG A 127 30.15 -43.12 -31.68
CA ARG A 127 30.62 -42.46 -32.88
C ARG A 127 29.59 -42.42 -34.00
N GLU A 128 28.81 -43.49 -34.20
CA GLU A 128 27.72 -43.52 -35.17
C GLU A 128 26.57 -42.63 -34.77
N LEU A 129 26.18 -42.61 -33.47
CA LEU A 129 25.17 -41.69 -32.95
C LEU A 129 25.57 -40.24 -33.20
N LEU A 130 26.84 -39.88 -32.95
CA LEU A 130 27.39 -38.58 -33.25
C LEU A 130 27.41 -38.22 -34.75
N GLN A 131 27.52 -39.23 -35.64
CA GLN A 131 27.47 -38.97 -37.09
C GLN A 131 26.04 -38.68 -37.55
N ILE A 132 25.07 -39.45 -37.07
CA ILE A 132 23.64 -39.30 -37.43
C ILE A 132 23.11 -37.95 -36.87
N GLY A 133 23.38 -37.67 -35.58
CA GLY A 133 22.91 -36.43 -34.89
C GLY A 133 23.80 -35.22 -35.04
N LYS A 134 24.89 -35.30 -35.81
CA LYS A 134 25.97 -34.31 -35.85
C LYS A 134 25.47 -32.89 -36.08
N HIS A 135 24.61 -32.69 -37.07
CA HIS A 135 24.13 -31.36 -37.41
C HIS A 135 23.22 -30.78 -36.31
N GLN A 136 22.27 -31.56 -35.85
CA GLN A 136 21.34 -31.17 -34.82
C GLN A 136 22.04 -30.90 -33.47
N ILE A 137 22.88 -31.81 -32.99
CA ILE A 137 23.63 -31.66 -31.74
C ILE A 137 24.59 -30.45 -31.82
N THR A 138 25.18 -30.20 -32.99
CA THR A 138 26.05 -29.01 -33.16
C THR A 138 25.24 -27.72 -33.01
N VAL A 139 24.13 -27.58 -33.73
CA VAL A 139 23.32 -26.37 -33.68
C VAL A 139 22.77 -26.15 -32.27
N VAL A 140 22.14 -27.16 -31.68
CA VAL A 140 21.55 -27.03 -30.34
C VAL A 140 22.63 -26.78 -29.29
N GLY A 141 23.77 -27.45 -29.33
CA GLY A 141 24.87 -27.26 -28.38
C GLY A 141 25.51 -25.87 -28.50
N VAL A 142 25.71 -25.37 -29.74
CA VAL A 142 26.23 -24.01 -29.93
C VAL A 142 25.26 -22.96 -29.42
N VAL A 143 23.98 -23.08 -29.78
CA VAL A 143 22.94 -22.14 -29.27
C VAL A 143 22.84 -22.19 -27.76
N PHE A 144 22.89 -23.39 -27.16
CA PHE A 144 22.87 -23.56 -25.68
C PHE A 144 24.02 -22.79 -25.02
N PHE A 145 25.26 -22.96 -25.47
CA PHE A 145 26.39 -22.26 -24.87
C PHE A 145 26.37 -20.74 -25.13
N ILE A 146 25.84 -20.30 -26.27
CA ILE A 146 25.63 -18.85 -26.54
C ILE A 146 24.56 -18.31 -25.53
N MET A 147 23.44 -18.99 -25.36
CA MET A 147 22.41 -18.57 -24.42
C MET A 147 22.91 -18.60 -22.98
N LEU A 148 23.79 -19.57 -22.64
CA LEU A 148 24.45 -19.62 -21.35
C LEU A 148 25.42 -18.43 -21.14
N ALA A 149 26.12 -18.00 -22.19
CA ALA A 149 26.91 -16.79 -22.12
C ALA A 149 26.05 -15.53 -21.93
N VAL A 150 24.90 -15.44 -22.60
CA VAL A 150 23.90 -14.38 -22.38
C VAL A 150 23.39 -14.44 -20.93
N HIS A 151 23.13 -15.63 -20.39
CA HIS A 151 22.71 -15.78 -18.98
C HIS A 151 23.74 -15.17 -18.01
N TYR A 152 25.03 -15.48 -18.14
CA TYR A 152 26.07 -14.90 -17.29
C TYR A 152 26.29 -13.40 -17.55
N PHE A 153 26.06 -12.92 -18.75
CA PHE A 153 26.04 -11.49 -19.04
C PHE A 153 24.91 -10.78 -18.28
N LEU A 154 23.69 -11.33 -18.32
CA LEU A 154 22.53 -10.77 -17.65
C LEU A 154 22.65 -10.84 -16.11
N LYS A 155 23.24 -11.91 -15.57
CA LYS A 155 23.49 -12.04 -14.14
C LYS A 155 24.35 -10.91 -13.54
N GLN A 156 25.19 -10.25 -14.33
CA GLN A 156 26.00 -9.13 -13.86
C GLN A 156 25.14 -7.96 -13.41
N PHE A 157 24.00 -7.72 -14.07
CA PHE A 157 23.07 -6.64 -13.70
C PHE A 157 22.34 -6.94 -12.38
N GLY A 158 22.12 -8.21 -12.06
CA GLY A 158 21.51 -8.63 -10.81
C GLY A 158 22.31 -8.27 -9.56
N LEU A 159 23.62 -8.05 -9.69
CA LEU A 159 24.46 -7.61 -8.57
C LEU A 159 24.10 -6.22 -8.04
N LEU A 160 23.41 -5.40 -8.84
CA LEU A 160 23.10 -4.02 -8.48
C LEU A 160 21.94 -3.88 -7.47
N TYR A 161 21.18 -4.95 -7.21
CA TYR A 161 20.09 -5.01 -6.26
C TYR A 161 20.16 -6.22 -5.32
N THR A 162 21.37 -6.77 -5.12
CA THR A 162 21.65 -7.76 -4.09
C THR A 162 21.97 -7.06 -2.77
N HIS A 163 21.72 -7.73 -1.67
CA HIS A 163 22.17 -7.26 -0.35
C HIS A 163 23.28 -8.19 0.14
N THR A 164 24.50 -7.66 0.23
CA THR A 164 25.68 -8.41 0.73
C THR A 164 26.45 -7.55 1.71
N GLY A 165 26.45 -7.90 2.98
CA GLY A 165 27.08 -7.10 4.03
C GLY A 165 26.30 -5.80 4.35
N ALA A 166 26.99 -4.67 4.44
CA ALA A 166 26.42 -3.39 4.84
C ALA A 166 25.76 -2.61 3.71
N VAL A 167 25.85 -3.05 2.44
CA VAL A 167 25.43 -2.31 1.25
C VAL A 167 24.25 -2.99 0.55
N TYR A 168 23.23 -2.23 0.22
CA TYR A 168 22.26 -2.64 -0.80
C TYR A 168 22.84 -2.31 -2.18
N GLY A 169 22.95 -3.36 -3.04
CA GLY A 169 23.64 -3.29 -4.33
C GLY A 169 25.00 -3.99 -4.30
N ALA A 170 25.78 -3.81 -5.39
CA ALA A 170 27.07 -4.46 -5.54
C ALA A 170 28.15 -3.83 -4.62
N GLY A 171 28.55 -4.53 -3.58
CA GLY A 171 29.63 -4.14 -2.68
C GLY A 171 31.04 -4.39 -3.24
N PHE A 172 32.05 -4.21 -2.39
CA PHE A 172 33.46 -4.42 -2.76
C PHE A 172 33.71 -5.83 -3.30
N THR A 173 33.23 -6.85 -2.61
CA THR A 173 33.39 -8.25 -3.01
C THR A 173 32.70 -8.52 -4.34
N ASP A 174 31.50 -7.98 -4.55
CA ASP A 174 30.76 -8.20 -5.78
C ASP A 174 31.46 -7.60 -7.00
N VAL A 175 31.95 -6.37 -6.89
CA VAL A 175 32.61 -5.68 -8.00
C VAL A 175 33.99 -6.27 -8.31
N ASN A 176 34.74 -6.68 -7.29
CA ASN A 176 36.13 -7.14 -7.48
C ASN A 176 36.25 -8.65 -7.72
N ILE A 177 35.29 -9.45 -7.26
CA ILE A 177 35.34 -10.92 -7.37
C ILE A 177 34.15 -11.46 -8.16
N THR A 178 32.92 -11.30 -7.64
CA THR A 178 31.71 -11.95 -8.20
C THR A 178 31.46 -11.55 -9.66
N LEU A 179 31.62 -10.27 -9.99
CA LEU A 179 31.50 -9.75 -11.34
C LEU A 179 32.52 -10.39 -12.29
N TRP A 180 33.78 -10.57 -11.84
CA TRP A 180 34.81 -11.20 -12.64
C TRP A 180 34.56 -12.70 -12.81
N VAL A 181 34.04 -13.39 -11.81
CA VAL A 181 33.59 -14.79 -11.92
C VAL A 181 32.54 -14.93 -13.03
N TYR A 182 31.51 -14.06 -13.04
CA TYR A 182 30.50 -14.07 -14.12
C TYR A 182 31.09 -13.77 -15.49
N ARG A 183 32.04 -12.84 -15.60
CA ARG A 183 32.74 -12.55 -16.86
C ARG A 183 33.54 -13.73 -17.34
N VAL A 184 34.28 -14.41 -16.46
CA VAL A 184 35.02 -15.63 -16.80
C VAL A 184 34.08 -16.75 -17.21
N LEU A 185 32.98 -16.97 -16.53
CA LEU A 185 31.97 -17.96 -16.88
C LEU A 185 31.33 -17.66 -18.25
N MET A 186 31.05 -16.38 -18.54
CA MET A 186 30.58 -15.94 -19.86
C MET A 186 31.57 -16.30 -20.97
N VAL A 187 32.85 -15.99 -20.78
CA VAL A 187 33.92 -16.34 -21.74
C VAL A 187 34.07 -17.85 -21.91
N LEU A 188 34.02 -18.61 -20.82
CA LEU A 188 34.03 -20.06 -20.86
C LEU A 188 32.83 -20.65 -21.62
N ALA A 189 31.65 -20.05 -21.45
CA ALA A 189 30.47 -20.44 -22.21
C ALA A 189 30.63 -20.19 -23.70
N LEU A 190 31.20 -19.04 -24.11
CA LEU A 190 31.54 -18.78 -25.50
C LEU A 190 32.60 -19.77 -26.02
N ALA A 191 33.63 -20.09 -25.24
CA ALA A 191 34.58 -21.13 -25.53
C ALA A 191 33.90 -22.50 -25.66
N GLY A 192 32.83 -22.77 -24.90
CA GLY A 192 32.01 -23.94 -25.04
C GLY A 192 31.32 -24.07 -26.39
N ALA A 193 30.76 -22.98 -26.91
CA ALA A 193 30.19 -22.93 -28.25
C ALA A 193 31.24 -23.29 -29.32
N VAL A 194 32.46 -22.73 -29.22
CA VAL A 194 33.58 -23.05 -30.14
C VAL A 194 34.00 -24.52 -29.95
N ALA A 195 34.07 -25.01 -28.74
CA ALA A 195 34.44 -26.39 -28.44
C ALA A 195 33.45 -27.40 -29.05
N VAL A 196 32.14 -27.09 -29.07
CA VAL A 196 31.13 -27.91 -29.76
C VAL A 196 31.43 -27.98 -31.27
N LEU A 197 31.72 -26.86 -31.92
CA LEU A 197 32.08 -26.81 -33.35
C LEU A 197 33.33 -27.64 -33.64
N VAL A 198 34.38 -27.48 -32.83
CA VAL A 198 35.65 -28.20 -32.99
C VAL A 198 35.48 -29.68 -32.72
N ALA A 199 34.71 -30.04 -31.68
CA ALA A 199 34.42 -31.42 -31.31
C ALA A 199 33.73 -32.18 -32.46
N MET A 200 32.73 -31.53 -33.06
CA MET A 200 31.97 -32.10 -34.16
C MET A 200 32.79 -32.16 -35.48
N ALA A 201 33.70 -31.21 -35.68
CA ALA A 201 34.65 -31.22 -36.82
C ALA A 201 35.67 -32.33 -36.66
N LYS A 202 36.26 -32.49 -35.46
CA LYS A 202 37.33 -33.44 -35.17
C LYS A 202 36.84 -34.80 -34.61
N LYS A 203 35.54 -35.01 -34.48
CA LYS A 203 34.92 -36.24 -33.90
C LYS A 203 35.45 -36.58 -32.49
N LYS A 204 35.74 -35.56 -31.64
CA LYS A 204 36.29 -35.74 -30.28
C LYS A 204 35.40 -34.99 -29.26
N LEU A 205 34.72 -35.72 -28.37
CA LEU A 205 33.79 -35.17 -27.36
C LEU A 205 34.48 -34.54 -26.15
N LYS A 206 35.71 -34.98 -25.83
CA LYS A 206 36.40 -34.52 -24.60
C LYS A 206 36.37 -33.00 -24.38
N PRO A 207 36.63 -32.12 -25.36
CA PRO A 207 36.60 -30.66 -25.16
C PRO A 207 35.23 -30.14 -24.72
N VAL A 208 34.12 -30.73 -25.19
CA VAL A 208 32.75 -30.32 -24.82
C VAL A 208 32.41 -30.70 -23.40
N MET A 209 32.89 -31.86 -22.94
CA MET A 209 32.64 -32.32 -21.55
C MET A 209 33.47 -31.60 -20.50
N VAL A 210 34.69 -31.15 -20.88
CA VAL A 210 35.62 -30.47 -19.96
C VAL A 210 35.10 -29.07 -19.58
N ILE A 211 34.50 -28.33 -20.52
CA ILE A 211 34.09 -26.94 -20.30
C ILE A 211 33.03 -26.81 -19.21
N PRO A 212 31.94 -27.57 -19.18
CA PRO A 212 30.98 -27.51 -18.07
C PRO A 212 31.60 -27.82 -16.71
N VAL A 213 32.52 -28.81 -16.67
CA VAL A 213 33.24 -29.15 -15.42
C VAL A 213 34.12 -27.97 -14.95
N VAL A 214 34.83 -27.35 -15.90
CA VAL A 214 35.64 -26.14 -15.58
C VAL A 214 34.73 -24.99 -15.14
N MET A 215 33.58 -24.79 -15.79
CA MET A 215 32.61 -23.74 -15.39
C MET A 215 32.08 -23.97 -13.98
N ILE A 216 31.71 -25.18 -13.62
CA ILE A 216 31.30 -25.55 -12.25
C ILE A 216 32.43 -25.28 -11.27
N ALA A 217 33.66 -25.74 -11.60
CA ALA A 217 34.84 -25.52 -10.74
C ALA A 217 35.11 -24.01 -10.54
N VAL A 218 35.06 -23.21 -11.60
CA VAL A 218 35.20 -21.72 -11.52
C VAL A 218 34.09 -21.12 -10.69
N GLY A 219 32.84 -21.56 -10.83
CA GLY A 219 31.73 -21.10 -10.01
C GLY A 219 31.94 -21.36 -8.52
N VAL A 220 32.23 -22.61 -8.17
CA VAL A 220 32.48 -23.04 -6.77
C VAL A 220 33.71 -22.35 -6.16
N LEU A 221 34.83 -22.34 -6.88
CA LEU A 221 36.04 -21.64 -6.43
C LEU A 221 35.81 -20.14 -6.32
N GLY A 222 35.10 -19.54 -7.29
CA GLY A 222 34.78 -18.13 -7.30
C GLY A 222 33.96 -17.73 -6.08
N THR A 223 32.90 -18.49 -5.74
CA THR A 223 32.10 -18.28 -4.53
C THR A 223 32.97 -18.44 -3.27
N GLY A 224 33.84 -19.45 -3.22
CA GLY A 224 34.78 -19.65 -2.11
C GLY A 224 35.74 -18.47 -1.93
N VAL A 225 36.28 -17.95 -3.02
CA VAL A 225 37.15 -16.75 -3.00
C VAL A 225 36.35 -15.52 -2.54
N ALA A 226 35.13 -15.34 -3.03
CA ALA A 226 34.28 -14.23 -2.61
C ALA A 226 34.00 -14.26 -1.10
N MET A 227 33.68 -15.42 -0.52
CA MET A 227 33.51 -15.61 0.92
C MET A 227 34.81 -15.31 1.70
N LEU A 228 35.96 -15.75 1.20
CA LEU A 228 37.25 -15.46 1.86
C LEU A 228 37.54 -13.95 1.81
N VAL A 229 37.33 -13.30 0.69
CA VAL A 229 37.56 -11.85 0.57
C VAL A 229 36.59 -11.09 1.49
N GLN A 230 35.31 -11.46 1.53
CA GLN A 230 34.34 -10.81 2.42
C GLN A 230 34.76 -10.93 3.87
N ASN A 231 35.12 -12.15 4.35
CA ASN A 231 35.37 -12.38 5.76
C ASN A 231 36.75 -11.89 6.21
N PHE A 232 37.78 -11.94 5.36
CA PHE A 232 39.17 -11.67 5.76
C PHE A 232 39.72 -10.35 5.22
N VAL A 233 39.10 -9.74 4.21
CA VAL A 233 39.57 -8.49 3.59
C VAL A 233 38.56 -7.35 3.79
N VAL A 234 37.25 -7.62 3.66
CA VAL A 234 36.23 -6.59 3.79
C VAL A 234 35.79 -6.43 5.24
N SER A 235 35.30 -7.46 5.91
CA SER A 235 34.80 -7.38 7.29
C SER A 235 35.73 -6.75 8.31
N PRO A 236 37.08 -6.98 8.29
CA PRO A 236 37.98 -6.32 9.24
C PRO A 236 38.14 -4.81 9.01
N ASP A 237 37.86 -4.30 7.80
CA ASP A 237 38.06 -2.90 7.42
C ASP A 237 36.87 -2.44 6.54
N GLU A 238 35.65 -2.78 6.99
CA GLU A 238 34.42 -2.73 6.18
C GLU A 238 34.10 -1.31 5.72
N ILE A 239 34.16 -0.33 6.62
CA ILE A 239 33.89 1.07 6.29
C ILE A 239 34.82 1.57 5.16
N ALA A 240 36.12 1.31 5.27
CA ALA A 240 37.05 1.80 4.27
C ALA A 240 36.90 1.12 2.91
N LYS A 241 36.46 -0.15 2.88
CA LYS A 241 36.26 -0.91 1.65
C LYS A 241 34.90 -0.63 1.02
N GLU A 242 33.85 -0.46 1.82
CA GLU A 242 32.48 -0.29 1.35
C GLU A 242 32.05 1.19 1.20
N SER A 243 32.83 2.16 1.70
CA SER A 243 32.49 3.59 1.70
C SER A 243 31.92 4.09 0.36
N LYS A 244 32.60 3.80 -0.74
CA LYS A 244 32.19 4.22 -2.07
C LYS A 244 30.86 3.59 -2.52
N TYR A 245 30.57 2.39 -2.04
CA TYR A 245 29.35 1.67 -2.38
C TYR A 245 28.19 2.09 -1.46
N LEU A 246 28.50 2.44 -0.21
CA LEU A 246 27.56 3.07 0.72
C LEU A 246 27.14 4.46 0.25
N GLU A 247 28.07 5.28 -0.27
CA GLU A 247 27.71 6.55 -0.90
C GLU A 247 26.66 6.37 -2.01
N ARG A 248 26.85 5.37 -2.87
CA ARG A 248 25.89 5.05 -3.91
C ARG A 248 24.57 4.54 -3.35
N ASN A 249 24.62 3.70 -2.33
CA ASN A 249 23.42 3.21 -1.67
C ASN A 249 22.59 4.37 -1.08
N ILE A 250 23.25 5.32 -0.42
CA ILE A 250 22.57 6.53 0.11
C ILE A 250 21.96 7.33 -1.03
N GLU A 251 22.76 7.74 -2.02
CA GLU A 251 22.34 8.56 -3.16
C GLU A 251 21.18 7.92 -3.94
N TYR A 252 21.30 6.62 -4.27
CA TYR A 252 20.31 5.95 -5.10
C TYR A 252 19.04 5.57 -4.32
N THR A 253 19.14 5.32 -3.02
CA THR A 253 17.94 5.14 -2.18
C THR A 253 17.20 6.46 -2.02
N GLN A 254 17.89 7.56 -1.73
CA GLN A 254 17.27 8.88 -1.70
C GLN A 254 16.56 9.19 -3.03
N TYR A 255 17.23 8.95 -4.15
CA TYR A 255 16.63 9.13 -5.48
C TYR A 255 15.42 8.20 -5.69
N ALA A 256 15.47 6.95 -5.25
CA ALA A 256 14.41 5.98 -5.46
C ALA A 256 13.09 6.35 -4.78
N TYR A 257 13.18 7.12 -3.70
CA TYR A 257 12.02 7.56 -2.90
C TYR A 257 11.79 9.07 -2.92
N ASP A 258 12.44 9.79 -3.85
CA ASP A 258 12.31 11.26 -3.98
C ASP A 258 12.71 12.03 -2.75
N LEU A 259 13.84 11.66 -2.16
CA LEU A 259 14.37 12.25 -0.92
C LEU A 259 15.64 13.06 -1.15
N GLN A 260 16.13 13.18 -2.38
CA GLN A 260 17.39 13.88 -2.68
C GLN A 260 17.27 15.39 -2.52
N ASP A 261 16.05 15.94 -2.69
CA ASP A 261 15.78 17.36 -2.71
C ASP A 261 15.05 17.88 -1.45
N VAL A 262 15.11 17.12 -0.34
CA VAL A 262 14.52 17.53 0.95
C VAL A 262 15.17 18.82 1.41
N THR A 263 14.37 19.88 1.54
CA THR A 263 14.83 21.19 2.02
C THR A 263 14.93 21.19 3.54
N ILE A 264 16.15 21.32 4.08
CA ILE A 264 16.38 21.36 5.53
C ILE A 264 16.35 22.81 5.99
N LYS A 265 15.35 23.18 6.82
CA LYS A 265 15.21 24.47 7.46
C LYS A 265 15.53 24.32 8.95
N PRO A 266 16.56 25.02 9.50
CA PRO A 266 16.77 25.07 10.96
C PRO A 266 15.56 25.69 11.65
N PHE A 267 15.08 25.07 12.71
CA PHE A 267 13.90 25.53 13.46
C PHE A 267 14.29 25.69 14.94
N ALA A 268 14.13 26.90 15.49
CA ALA A 268 14.65 27.22 16.81
C ALA A 268 13.91 26.53 17.96
N ALA A 269 12.66 26.17 17.77
CA ALA A 269 11.73 25.66 18.76
C ALA A 269 11.75 26.55 20.02
N SER A 270 11.66 27.87 19.85
CA SER A 270 11.60 28.84 20.93
C SER A 270 10.32 28.62 21.76
N ASN A 271 10.29 29.04 22.99
CA ASN A 271 9.09 28.99 23.82
C ASN A 271 8.73 30.41 24.24
N ASP A 272 8.61 31.32 23.26
CA ASP A 272 8.42 32.77 23.45
C ASP A 272 7.19 33.30 22.70
N LEU A 273 6.26 32.43 22.25
CA LEU A 273 5.00 32.86 21.67
C LEU A 273 4.22 33.76 22.60
N THR A 274 3.69 34.80 22.02
CA THR A 274 2.88 35.83 22.68
C THR A 274 1.42 35.74 22.19
N SER A 275 0.53 36.46 22.85
CA SER A 275 -0.85 36.66 22.39
C SER A 275 -0.92 37.27 20.99
N GLU A 276 0.01 38.18 20.66
CA GLU A 276 0.08 38.81 19.34
C GLU A 276 0.49 37.80 18.25
N ASP A 277 1.39 36.84 18.55
CA ASP A 277 1.80 35.82 17.61
C ASP A 277 0.63 34.85 17.29
N ILE A 278 -0.17 34.52 18.30
CA ILE A 278 -1.38 33.71 18.10
C ILE A 278 -2.38 34.42 17.19
N GLN A 279 -2.64 35.72 17.45
CA GLN A 279 -3.56 36.51 16.61
C GLN A 279 -3.05 36.70 15.18
N ASN A 280 -1.74 36.87 15.00
CA ASN A 280 -1.12 37.05 13.67
C ASN A 280 -1.09 35.78 12.84
N ASN A 281 -1.19 34.61 13.47
CA ASN A 281 -1.22 33.30 12.83
C ASN A 281 -2.65 32.70 12.77
N ASP A 282 -3.66 33.58 12.75
CA ASP A 282 -5.06 33.21 12.69
C ASP A 282 -5.41 32.18 11.59
N PRO A 283 -4.88 32.25 10.34
CA PRO A 283 -5.13 31.22 9.34
C PRO A 283 -4.71 29.81 9.77
N THR A 284 -3.59 29.69 10.50
CA THR A 284 -3.16 28.40 11.09
C THR A 284 -4.09 28.01 12.24
N ILE A 285 -4.40 28.93 13.14
CA ILE A 285 -5.25 28.67 14.32
C ILE A 285 -6.66 28.27 13.91
N SER A 286 -7.24 28.96 12.90
CA SER A 286 -8.59 28.69 12.39
C SER A 286 -8.72 27.37 11.62
N ASN A 287 -7.62 26.70 11.33
CA ASN A 287 -7.61 25.39 10.67
C ASN A 287 -7.08 24.27 11.58
N ILE A 288 -6.87 24.55 12.88
CA ILE A 288 -6.51 23.50 13.84
C ILE A 288 -7.65 22.49 13.95
N ARG A 289 -7.35 21.26 13.63
CA ARG A 289 -8.33 20.19 13.64
C ARG A 289 -8.73 19.79 15.07
N ILE A 290 -10.01 19.92 15.37
CA ILE A 290 -10.65 19.49 16.62
C ILE A 290 -11.57 18.27 16.39
N ASN A 291 -12.03 18.09 15.17
CA ASN A 291 -12.73 16.87 14.77
C ASN A 291 -11.71 15.85 14.21
N ASP A 292 -11.93 14.57 14.42
CA ASP A 292 -11.06 13.51 13.92
C ASP A 292 -11.82 12.49 13.06
N TYR A 293 -11.11 11.71 12.26
CA TYR A 293 -11.68 10.78 11.27
C TYR A 293 -12.69 9.80 11.88
N SER A 294 -12.26 9.03 12.87
CA SER A 294 -13.08 7.96 13.43
C SER A 294 -14.32 8.47 14.18
N PRO A 295 -14.23 9.49 15.05
CA PRO A 295 -15.40 10.12 15.66
C PRO A 295 -16.35 10.71 14.63
N THR A 296 -15.84 11.40 13.60
CA THR A 296 -16.65 12.02 12.55
C THR A 296 -17.36 10.97 11.70
N ASN A 297 -16.67 9.89 11.32
CA ASN A 297 -17.31 8.78 10.58
C ASN A 297 -18.42 8.13 11.40
N THR A 298 -18.20 7.95 12.68
CA THR A 298 -19.23 7.42 13.61
C THR A 298 -20.42 8.37 13.66
N PHE A 299 -20.17 9.68 13.79
CA PHE A 299 -21.22 10.68 13.80
C PHE A 299 -22.03 10.67 12.49
N TYR A 300 -21.36 10.66 11.31
CA TYR A 300 -22.04 10.60 10.02
C TYR A 300 -22.90 9.35 9.85
N ASN A 301 -22.36 8.18 10.22
CA ASN A 301 -23.10 6.93 10.16
C ASN A 301 -24.30 6.88 11.12
N GLN A 302 -24.26 7.58 12.26
CA GLN A 302 -25.36 7.63 13.20
C GLN A 302 -26.43 8.65 12.83
N THR A 303 -26.03 9.82 12.28
CA THR A 303 -26.95 10.95 12.08
C THR A 303 -27.34 11.17 10.62
N GLN A 304 -26.45 10.90 9.68
CA GLN A 304 -26.62 11.24 8.26
C GLN A 304 -26.93 10.05 7.34
N SER A 305 -26.88 8.79 7.84
CA SER A 305 -27.30 7.64 7.03
C SER A 305 -28.81 7.62 6.79
N ILE A 306 -29.64 8.14 7.71
CA ILE A 306 -31.12 8.32 7.60
C ILE A 306 -31.87 7.00 7.39
N ARG A 307 -31.37 6.09 6.55
CA ARG A 307 -31.91 4.74 6.33
C ARG A 307 -30.84 3.69 6.53
N GLN A 308 -31.22 2.54 7.04
CA GLN A 308 -30.28 1.45 7.41
C GLN A 308 -29.41 0.92 6.27
N TYR A 309 -29.83 1.12 5.02
CA TYR A 309 -29.07 0.67 3.84
C TYR A 309 -28.06 1.71 3.33
N TYR A 310 -28.05 2.92 3.86
CA TYR A 310 -27.00 3.89 3.59
C TYR A 310 -25.88 3.76 4.62
N THR A 311 -24.67 3.94 4.16
CA THR A 311 -23.48 3.96 5.00
C THR A 311 -22.44 4.91 4.42
N PHE A 312 -21.57 5.40 5.30
CA PHE A 312 -20.36 6.14 4.93
C PHE A 312 -19.19 5.21 5.23
N PRO A 313 -18.48 4.69 4.20
CA PRO A 313 -17.38 3.75 4.40
C PRO A 313 -16.25 4.38 5.23
N ASP A 314 -15.90 5.60 4.89
CA ASP A 314 -14.85 6.39 5.55
C ASP A 314 -15.14 7.90 5.49
N VAL A 315 -14.14 8.69 5.86
CA VAL A 315 -14.17 10.15 5.84
C VAL A 315 -12.87 10.66 5.23
N ASP A 316 -12.99 11.42 4.17
CA ASP A 316 -11.89 12.06 3.47
C ASP A 316 -11.58 13.46 4.02
N VAL A 317 -10.30 13.82 4.02
CA VAL A 317 -9.89 15.21 4.23
C VAL A 317 -9.74 15.91 2.89
N ASP A 318 -10.33 17.08 2.79
CA ASP A 318 -10.17 17.96 1.64
C ASP A 318 -10.14 19.42 2.09
N ARG A 319 -10.00 20.34 1.17
CA ARG A 319 -10.00 21.77 1.42
C ARG A 319 -10.78 22.53 0.37
N TYR A 320 -11.48 23.55 0.81
CA TYR A 320 -12.31 24.41 -0.01
C TYR A 320 -12.11 25.88 0.37
N MET A 321 -12.32 26.76 -0.59
CA MET A 321 -12.49 28.20 -0.29
C MET A 321 -13.92 28.41 0.19
N ILE A 322 -14.13 28.78 1.43
CA ILE A 322 -15.44 28.98 2.05
C ILE A 322 -15.46 30.37 2.64
N ASN A 323 -16.40 31.22 2.20
CA ASN A 323 -16.51 32.63 2.60
C ASN A 323 -15.21 33.46 2.38
N GLY A 324 -14.34 32.99 1.49
CA GLY A 324 -13.04 33.60 1.21
C GLY A 324 -11.87 33.06 2.05
N ASP A 325 -12.13 32.16 3.00
CA ASP A 325 -11.11 31.50 3.82
C ASP A 325 -10.76 30.12 3.24
N TYR A 326 -9.49 29.75 3.29
CA TYR A 326 -9.00 28.43 2.91
C TYR A 326 -9.25 27.46 4.07
N THR A 327 -10.25 26.61 3.92
CA THR A 327 -10.82 25.80 5.02
C THR A 327 -10.64 24.33 4.80
N GLN A 328 -10.12 23.65 5.80
CA GLN A 328 -10.02 22.19 5.82
C GLN A 328 -11.36 21.57 6.23
N THR A 329 -11.75 20.54 5.51
CA THR A 329 -13.05 19.88 5.69
C THR A 329 -12.91 18.36 5.75
N PHE A 330 -13.93 17.73 6.36
CA PHE A 330 -14.20 16.31 6.21
C PHE A 330 -15.34 16.10 5.23
N LEU A 331 -15.15 15.23 4.26
CA LEU A 331 -16.14 14.82 3.29
C LEU A 331 -16.34 13.31 3.35
N ALA A 332 -17.57 12.83 3.23
CA ALA A 332 -17.86 11.41 3.14
C ALA A 332 -19.00 11.15 2.14
N THR A 333 -18.88 10.08 1.38
CA THR A 333 -19.83 9.68 0.36
C THR A 333 -20.88 8.76 0.95
N ARG A 334 -22.16 9.07 0.73
CA ARG A 334 -23.27 8.21 1.17
C ARG A 334 -23.51 7.12 0.14
N GLU A 335 -23.06 5.91 0.45
CA GLU A 335 -23.22 4.76 -0.44
C GLU A 335 -24.29 3.78 0.06
N ILE A 336 -24.76 2.92 -0.85
CA ILE A 336 -25.68 1.83 -0.50
C ILE A 336 -24.83 0.61 -0.08
N ASP A 337 -25.07 0.15 1.12
CA ASP A 337 -24.59 -1.14 1.59
C ASP A 337 -25.47 -2.25 0.98
N GLU A 338 -24.92 -2.95 0.00
CA GLU A 338 -25.61 -4.01 -0.74
C GLU A 338 -26.04 -5.17 0.18
N GLU A 339 -25.42 -5.36 1.34
CA GLU A 339 -25.76 -6.40 2.31
C GLU A 339 -27.01 -6.05 3.14
N LYS A 340 -27.29 -4.76 3.29
CA LYS A 340 -28.43 -4.24 4.07
C LYS A 340 -29.72 -4.05 3.26
N ILE A 341 -29.68 -4.20 1.95
CA ILE A 341 -30.89 -4.19 1.11
C ILE A 341 -31.49 -5.60 0.98
N SER A 342 -32.80 -5.67 0.67
CA SER A 342 -33.44 -6.95 0.42
C SER A 342 -32.83 -7.67 -0.78
N ASN A 343 -32.32 -8.88 -0.56
CA ASN A 343 -31.60 -9.70 -1.55
C ASN A 343 -32.52 -10.27 -2.64
N THR A 344 -33.33 -9.42 -3.28
CA THR A 344 -34.06 -9.77 -4.50
C THR A 344 -33.30 -9.25 -5.71
N TRP A 345 -33.29 -10.00 -6.79
CA TRP A 345 -32.58 -9.61 -8.01
C TRP A 345 -33.00 -8.23 -8.53
N ILE A 346 -34.28 -7.88 -8.41
CA ILE A 346 -34.81 -6.56 -8.82
C ILE A 346 -34.23 -5.46 -7.95
N ASN A 347 -34.21 -5.65 -6.63
CA ASN A 347 -33.68 -4.64 -5.72
C ASN A 347 -32.17 -4.45 -5.96
N MET A 348 -31.42 -5.53 -6.04
CA MET A 348 -29.96 -5.50 -6.19
C MET A 348 -29.50 -4.90 -7.53
N HIS A 349 -30.27 -5.09 -8.61
CA HIS A 349 -29.74 -4.77 -9.93
C HIS A 349 -30.59 -3.76 -10.74
N LEU A 350 -31.80 -3.46 -10.34
CA LEU A 350 -32.70 -2.57 -11.09
C LEU A 350 -33.20 -1.38 -10.28
N LYS A 351 -33.30 -1.50 -8.96
CA LYS A 351 -33.93 -0.52 -8.08
C LYS A 351 -32.94 0.29 -7.25
N TYR A 352 -32.13 -0.35 -6.44
CA TYR A 352 -31.12 0.31 -5.62
C TYR A 352 -29.80 0.35 -6.38
N THR A 353 -29.73 1.25 -7.36
CA THR A 353 -28.65 1.28 -8.35
C THR A 353 -27.49 2.18 -7.99
N HIS A 354 -27.67 3.14 -7.06
CA HIS A 354 -26.69 4.18 -6.75
C HIS A 354 -26.83 4.66 -5.30
N GLY A 355 -25.73 5.13 -4.73
CA GLY A 355 -25.68 5.93 -3.52
C GLY A 355 -26.14 7.36 -3.77
N TYR A 356 -26.26 8.19 -2.73
CA TYR A 356 -26.87 9.51 -2.88
C TYR A 356 -26.19 10.60 -2.05
N GLY A 357 -25.40 11.40 -2.73
CA GLY A 357 -24.79 12.60 -2.19
C GLY A 357 -23.61 12.36 -1.27
N VAL A 358 -23.17 13.46 -0.73
CA VAL A 358 -22.06 13.52 0.23
C VAL A 358 -22.51 14.30 1.45
N THR A 359 -21.74 14.16 2.52
CA THR A 359 -21.83 14.94 3.74
C THR A 359 -20.51 15.65 3.95
N LEU A 360 -20.54 16.91 4.31
CA LEU A 360 -19.36 17.75 4.50
C LEU A 360 -19.43 18.46 5.85
N SER A 361 -18.35 18.46 6.62
CA SER A 361 -18.23 19.26 7.85
C SER A 361 -16.86 19.92 7.95
N ARG A 362 -16.77 20.96 8.78
CA ARG A 362 -15.49 21.59 9.13
C ARG A 362 -14.69 20.70 10.08
N VAL A 363 -13.36 20.75 10.01
CA VAL A 363 -12.48 20.00 10.93
C VAL A 363 -12.18 20.78 12.21
N ASP A 364 -12.29 22.09 12.17
CA ASP A 364 -11.89 23.05 13.21
C ASP A 364 -13.07 23.52 14.09
N LYS A 365 -14.30 23.25 13.68
CA LYS A 365 -15.51 23.78 14.33
C LYS A 365 -16.42 22.67 14.82
N ILE A 366 -16.98 22.89 16.03
CA ILE A 366 -17.96 22.00 16.66
C ILE A 366 -19.20 22.80 17.06
N THR A 367 -20.32 22.12 17.10
CA THR A 367 -21.59 22.66 17.67
C THR A 367 -21.50 22.78 19.19
N SER A 368 -22.47 23.43 19.81
CA SER A 368 -22.58 23.54 21.27
C SER A 368 -22.68 22.17 21.97
N SER A 369 -23.09 21.12 21.27
CA SER A 369 -23.11 19.73 21.77
C SER A 369 -21.78 18.98 21.58
N GLY A 370 -20.77 19.60 20.96
CA GLY A 370 -19.46 18.97 20.70
C GLY A 370 -19.45 18.04 19.48
N GLN A 371 -20.38 18.22 18.56
CA GLN A 371 -20.48 17.47 17.32
C GLN A 371 -19.91 18.27 16.13
N PRO A 372 -19.51 17.63 15.00
CA PRO A 372 -19.00 18.34 13.84
C PRO A 372 -19.99 19.40 13.30
N ASP A 373 -19.49 20.57 12.92
CA ASP A 373 -20.27 21.62 12.29
C ASP A 373 -20.46 21.30 10.80
N MET A 374 -21.72 21.08 10.40
CA MET A 374 -22.08 20.57 9.09
C MET A 374 -22.19 21.68 8.06
N LEU A 375 -21.52 21.52 6.92
CA LEU A 375 -21.63 22.38 5.73
C LEU A 375 -22.57 21.80 4.67
N ILE A 376 -22.59 20.45 4.55
CA ILE A 376 -23.54 19.74 3.70
C ILE A 376 -24.12 18.59 4.51
N ASP A 377 -25.44 18.55 4.63
CA ASP A 377 -26.17 17.51 5.35
C ASP A 377 -27.47 17.11 4.63
N SER A 378 -28.22 16.21 5.23
CA SER A 378 -29.57 15.81 4.79
C SER A 378 -29.62 14.93 3.53
N ILE A 379 -30.86 14.52 3.13
CA ILE A 379 -31.19 13.87 1.87
C ILE A 379 -32.46 14.52 1.31
N PRO A 380 -32.43 15.17 0.12
CA PRO A 380 -31.25 15.43 -0.70
C PRO A 380 -30.21 16.31 0.01
N PRO A 381 -28.92 16.27 -0.41
CA PRO A 381 -27.88 17.11 0.19
C PRO A 381 -28.25 18.59 0.12
N VAL A 382 -28.14 19.28 1.24
CA VAL A 382 -28.35 20.72 1.35
C VAL A 382 -27.03 21.35 1.73
N SER A 383 -26.51 22.23 0.87
CA SER A 383 -25.35 23.05 1.18
C SER A 383 -25.74 24.29 1.97
N ARG A 384 -24.98 24.59 3.01
CA ARG A 384 -25.13 25.83 3.81
C ARG A 384 -24.17 26.93 3.35
N VAL A 385 -23.31 26.62 2.37
CA VAL A 385 -22.34 27.55 1.80
C VAL A 385 -22.58 27.67 0.29
N GLU A 386 -22.43 28.88 -0.24
CA GLU A 386 -22.74 29.16 -1.65
C GLU A 386 -21.70 28.58 -2.61
N GLU A 387 -20.46 28.45 -2.16
CA GLU A 387 -19.34 28.00 -2.98
C GLU A 387 -19.38 26.50 -3.32
N ILE A 388 -20.12 25.72 -2.55
CA ILE A 388 -20.20 24.26 -2.75
C ILE A 388 -21.62 23.87 -3.05
N ASP A 389 -21.91 23.49 -4.29
CA ASP A 389 -23.21 22.96 -4.74
C ASP A 389 -23.10 21.48 -5.13
N ILE A 390 -24.18 20.74 -4.96
CA ILE A 390 -24.31 19.33 -5.39
C ILE A 390 -25.47 19.19 -6.34
N ALA A 391 -25.23 19.50 -7.61
CA ALA A 391 -26.25 19.40 -8.67
C ALA A 391 -26.50 17.94 -9.13
N ARG A 392 -25.52 17.05 -8.95
CA ARG A 392 -25.62 15.65 -9.38
C ARG A 392 -25.15 14.71 -8.25
N PRO A 393 -26.05 14.41 -7.30
CA PRO A 393 -25.71 13.66 -6.09
C PRO A 393 -25.61 12.13 -6.28
N GLU A 394 -26.07 11.56 -7.39
CA GLU A 394 -26.16 10.11 -7.56
C GLU A 394 -24.79 9.47 -7.78
N VAL A 395 -24.44 8.51 -6.93
CA VAL A 395 -23.16 7.77 -6.93
C VAL A 395 -23.37 6.38 -7.52
N TYR A 396 -23.18 6.24 -8.83
CA TYR A 396 -23.23 4.95 -9.53
C TYR A 396 -21.92 4.18 -9.46
N PHE A 397 -20.83 4.88 -9.24
CA PHE A 397 -19.47 4.33 -9.09
C PHE A 397 -18.91 4.81 -7.75
N GLY A 398 -18.61 3.87 -6.88
CA GLY A 398 -18.14 4.13 -5.52
C GLY A 398 -17.31 2.99 -4.99
N GLU A 399 -17.01 3.01 -3.71
CA GLU A 399 -16.20 2.02 -3.04
C GLU A 399 -16.99 0.75 -2.67
N LEU A 400 -18.27 0.89 -2.37
CA LEU A 400 -19.13 -0.23 -1.98
C LEU A 400 -19.96 -0.81 -3.15
N THR A 401 -19.86 -0.26 -4.35
CA THR A 401 -20.64 -0.66 -5.53
C THR A 401 -20.06 -1.90 -6.22
N ASN A 402 -20.17 -3.06 -5.59
CA ASN A 402 -19.51 -4.31 -6.01
C ASN A 402 -20.30 -5.11 -7.06
N THR A 403 -21.62 -4.92 -7.18
CA THR A 403 -22.47 -5.65 -8.11
C THR A 403 -22.76 -4.86 -9.40
N TYR A 404 -23.16 -5.55 -10.45
CA TYR A 404 -23.65 -4.88 -11.67
C TYR A 404 -25.05 -4.32 -11.45
N VAL A 405 -25.38 -3.23 -12.16
CA VAL A 405 -26.74 -2.69 -12.23
C VAL A 405 -27.19 -2.52 -13.66
N ILE A 406 -28.50 -2.49 -13.85
CA ILE A 406 -29.12 -2.35 -15.17
C ILE A 406 -30.03 -1.11 -15.16
N VAL A 407 -29.65 -0.13 -15.94
CA VAL A 407 -30.33 1.15 -16.03
C VAL A 407 -31.20 1.25 -17.32
N GLY A 408 -32.14 2.18 -17.33
CA GLY A 408 -33.05 2.38 -18.46
C GLY A 408 -34.01 1.23 -18.65
N THR A 409 -34.45 0.58 -17.59
CA THR A 409 -35.37 -0.56 -17.57
C THR A 409 -36.84 -0.11 -17.56
N ASN A 410 -37.78 -1.03 -17.34
CA ASN A 410 -39.19 -0.71 -17.04
C ASN A 410 -39.41 -0.39 -15.56
N GLU A 411 -38.47 -0.81 -14.69
CA GLU A 411 -38.42 -0.44 -13.28
C GLU A 411 -37.80 0.94 -13.15
N ASP A 412 -38.38 1.79 -12.33
CA ASP A 412 -37.77 3.08 -11.96
C ASP A 412 -36.74 2.86 -10.85
N GLU A 413 -35.63 3.54 -10.95
CA GLU A 413 -34.54 3.47 -9.98
C GLU A 413 -34.93 4.24 -8.71
N PHE A 414 -34.66 3.67 -7.54
CA PHE A 414 -34.82 4.37 -6.29
C PHE A 414 -33.79 5.49 -6.22
N ASP A 415 -34.22 6.71 -5.95
CA ASP A 415 -33.39 7.90 -5.88
C ASP A 415 -33.02 8.18 -4.41
N TYR A 416 -33.97 8.67 -3.63
CA TYR A 416 -33.81 8.93 -2.21
C TYR A 416 -35.12 8.81 -1.43
N PRO A 417 -35.08 8.63 -0.11
CA PRO A 417 -36.30 8.65 0.73
C PRO A 417 -36.81 10.09 0.91
N ASP A 418 -38.12 10.29 0.78
CA ASP A 418 -38.79 11.57 0.98
C ASP A 418 -39.91 11.36 2.00
N GLY A 419 -39.63 11.58 3.26
CA GLY A 419 -40.53 11.26 4.38
C GLY A 419 -40.95 9.79 4.39
N ASP A 420 -42.27 9.56 4.35
CA ASP A 420 -42.88 8.22 4.28
C ASP A 420 -42.93 7.64 2.84
N SER A 421 -42.49 8.40 1.86
CA SER A 421 -42.47 8.01 0.46
C SER A 421 -41.03 7.86 -0.06
N ASN A 422 -40.88 7.45 -1.32
CA ASN A 422 -39.61 7.39 -2.01
C ASN A 422 -39.65 8.20 -3.28
N LYS A 423 -38.58 8.88 -3.61
CA LYS A 423 -38.36 9.45 -4.95
C LYS A 423 -37.76 8.41 -5.86
N TYR A 424 -38.01 8.56 -7.14
CA TYR A 424 -37.52 7.65 -8.18
C TYR A 424 -36.94 8.46 -9.31
N THR A 425 -35.86 7.92 -9.89
CA THR A 425 -35.13 8.54 -10.99
C THR A 425 -34.94 7.55 -12.14
N ARG A 426 -34.29 8.00 -13.20
CA ARG A 426 -33.80 7.20 -14.31
C ARG A 426 -32.41 7.69 -14.70
N TYR A 427 -31.49 6.79 -14.83
CA TYR A 427 -30.13 7.13 -15.26
C TYR A 427 -30.12 7.82 -16.63
N GLU A 428 -29.59 9.03 -16.69
CA GLU A 428 -29.44 9.85 -17.89
C GLU A 428 -28.03 9.87 -18.47
N GLY A 429 -27.08 9.23 -17.78
CA GLY A 429 -25.68 9.26 -18.13
C GLY A 429 -25.28 8.38 -19.32
N THR A 430 -23.99 8.29 -19.52
CA THR A 430 -23.38 7.61 -20.67
C THR A 430 -22.84 6.21 -20.38
N ALA A 431 -22.73 5.82 -19.10
CA ALA A 431 -22.18 4.53 -18.71
C ALA A 431 -23.00 3.32 -19.19
N GLY A 432 -22.34 2.19 -19.19
CA GLY A 432 -22.94 0.89 -19.42
C GLY A 432 -22.99 0.42 -20.87
N ILE A 433 -23.14 -0.88 -21.00
CA ILE A 433 -23.17 -1.62 -22.28
C ILE A 433 -24.62 -1.94 -22.64
N LYS A 434 -25.08 -1.58 -23.84
CA LYS A 434 -26.44 -1.86 -24.29
C LYS A 434 -26.75 -3.37 -24.29
N LEU A 435 -27.87 -3.75 -23.69
CA LEU A 435 -28.34 -5.13 -23.60
C LEU A 435 -29.15 -5.57 -24.86
N ASN A 436 -28.52 -5.44 -26.05
CA ASN A 436 -29.02 -6.13 -27.24
C ASN A 436 -29.03 -7.66 -27.00
N PRO A 437 -29.74 -8.44 -27.80
CA PRO A 437 -29.90 -9.89 -27.55
C PRO A 437 -28.60 -10.66 -27.38
N VAL A 438 -27.55 -10.27 -28.10
CA VAL A 438 -26.22 -10.91 -28.01
C VAL A 438 -25.56 -10.57 -26.70
N ASN A 439 -25.47 -9.28 -26.37
CA ASN A 439 -24.85 -8.81 -25.09
C ASN A 439 -25.63 -9.36 -23.90
N ARG A 440 -26.97 -9.40 -24.00
CA ARG A 440 -27.84 -9.97 -22.96
C ARG A 440 -27.53 -11.43 -22.69
N LEU A 441 -27.29 -12.23 -23.73
CA LEU A 441 -26.86 -13.63 -23.60
C LEU A 441 -25.45 -13.72 -22.98
N MET A 442 -24.50 -12.90 -23.46
CA MET A 442 -23.11 -12.91 -22.97
C MET A 442 -23.05 -12.55 -21.48
N PHE A 443 -23.77 -11.51 -21.06
CA PHE A 443 -23.84 -11.12 -19.66
C PHE A 443 -24.59 -12.14 -18.80
N ALA A 444 -25.63 -12.79 -19.31
CA ALA A 444 -26.30 -13.88 -18.58
C ALA A 444 -25.36 -15.04 -18.28
N ILE A 445 -24.46 -15.37 -19.21
CA ILE A 445 -23.43 -16.40 -19.02
C ILE A 445 -22.37 -15.90 -18.06
N ARG A 446 -21.87 -14.68 -18.23
CA ARG A 446 -20.84 -14.09 -17.39
C ARG A 446 -21.26 -13.97 -15.92
N GLU A 447 -22.47 -13.43 -15.69
CA GLU A 447 -22.99 -13.18 -14.35
C GLU A 447 -23.75 -14.41 -13.77
N HIS A 448 -23.74 -15.55 -14.48
CA HIS A 448 -24.45 -16.77 -14.11
C HIS A 448 -25.93 -16.54 -13.77
N SER A 449 -26.58 -15.58 -14.44
CA SER A 449 -27.94 -15.12 -14.13
C SER A 449 -28.92 -15.30 -15.28
N MET A 450 -29.75 -16.33 -15.18
CA MET A 450 -30.85 -16.53 -16.13
C MET A 450 -31.90 -15.41 -16.12
N LYS A 451 -31.97 -14.65 -15.01
CA LYS A 451 -32.88 -13.49 -14.87
C LYS A 451 -32.57 -12.42 -15.91
N LEU A 452 -31.29 -12.25 -16.28
CA LEU A 452 -30.86 -11.37 -17.36
C LEU A 452 -31.52 -11.73 -18.72
N LEU A 453 -31.75 -12.99 -18.99
CA LEU A 453 -32.38 -13.44 -20.25
C LEU A 453 -33.91 -13.32 -20.25
N VAL A 454 -34.56 -13.62 -19.12
CA VAL A 454 -36.03 -13.81 -19.08
C VAL A 454 -36.77 -12.62 -18.53
N SER A 455 -36.11 -11.67 -17.87
CA SER A 455 -36.79 -10.51 -17.27
C SER A 455 -37.44 -9.62 -18.32
N SER A 456 -38.71 -9.35 -18.12
CA SER A 456 -39.50 -8.40 -18.94
C SER A 456 -39.19 -6.93 -18.64
N ASN A 457 -38.51 -6.66 -17.50
CA ASN A 457 -38.10 -5.29 -17.14
C ASN A 457 -36.94 -4.79 -18.01
N ILE A 458 -36.16 -5.70 -18.62
CA ILE A 458 -35.03 -5.33 -19.46
C ILE A 458 -35.49 -5.09 -20.90
N LYS A 459 -35.24 -3.90 -21.40
CA LYS A 459 -35.45 -3.49 -22.80
C LYS A 459 -34.19 -3.70 -23.64
N GLY A 460 -34.30 -3.71 -24.95
CA GLY A 460 -33.11 -3.73 -25.83
C GLY A 460 -32.27 -2.45 -25.77
N SER A 461 -32.85 -1.36 -25.26
CA SER A 461 -32.16 -0.09 -24.99
C SER A 461 -31.53 -0.03 -23.58
N SER A 462 -31.91 -0.93 -22.68
CA SER A 462 -31.31 -0.99 -21.31
C SER A 462 -29.82 -1.23 -21.40
N ARG A 463 -29.10 -0.72 -20.38
CA ARG A 463 -27.65 -0.80 -20.32
C ARG A 463 -27.25 -1.48 -19.01
N ILE A 464 -26.30 -2.35 -19.07
CA ILE A 464 -25.66 -2.94 -17.87
C ILE A 464 -24.42 -2.17 -17.53
N ILE A 465 -24.29 -1.71 -16.29
CA ILE A 465 -23.11 -1.04 -15.74
C ILE A 465 -22.37 -2.07 -14.89
N ILE A 466 -21.09 -2.24 -15.17
CA ILE A 466 -20.19 -3.22 -14.52
C ILE A 466 -18.90 -2.54 -14.07
N ASN A 467 -18.13 -3.20 -13.23
CA ASN A 467 -16.88 -2.67 -12.65
C ASN A 467 -17.15 -1.27 -12.06
N ARG A 468 -18.08 -1.23 -11.13
CA ARG A 468 -18.57 -0.01 -10.50
C ARG A 468 -17.73 0.39 -9.30
N ASN A 469 -17.19 -0.57 -8.56
CA ASN A 469 -16.20 -0.29 -7.53
C ASN A 469 -15.00 0.42 -8.16
N VAL A 470 -14.62 1.57 -7.62
CA VAL A 470 -13.65 2.50 -8.24
C VAL A 470 -12.24 1.94 -8.22
N GLU A 471 -11.82 1.28 -7.14
CA GLU A 471 -10.52 0.63 -7.02
C GLU A 471 -10.37 -0.52 -8.04
N ASP A 472 -11.34 -1.44 -8.03
CA ASP A 472 -11.43 -2.55 -8.98
C ASP A 472 -11.43 -2.07 -10.44
N ARG A 473 -12.09 -0.94 -10.69
CA ARG A 473 -12.20 -0.33 -12.01
C ARG A 473 -10.85 0.14 -12.53
N VAL A 474 -10.15 0.95 -11.76
CA VAL A 474 -8.85 1.50 -12.17
C VAL A 474 -7.82 0.40 -12.32
N GLN A 475 -7.82 -0.59 -11.43
CA GLN A 475 -6.92 -1.73 -11.50
C GLN A 475 -7.16 -2.61 -12.74
N LYS A 476 -8.43 -2.77 -13.16
CA LYS A 476 -8.77 -3.51 -14.39
C LYS A 476 -8.38 -2.75 -15.66
N ILE A 477 -8.42 -1.42 -15.64
CA ILE A 477 -8.01 -0.58 -16.78
C ILE A 477 -6.48 -0.62 -16.93
N MET A 478 -5.74 -0.43 -15.83
CA MET A 478 -4.28 -0.39 -15.85
C MET A 478 -3.69 -1.23 -14.70
N PRO A 479 -3.57 -2.57 -14.88
CA PRO A 479 -3.17 -3.49 -13.82
C PRO A 479 -1.66 -3.51 -13.52
N TYR A 480 -0.87 -2.65 -14.16
CA TYR A 480 0.60 -2.69 -14.10
C TYR A 480 1.21 -1.63 -13.16
N ILE A 481 0.38 -0.83 -12.50
CA ILE A 481 0.78 0.17 -11.52
C ILE A 481 0.11 -0.13 -10.18
N GLY A 482 0.68 0.39 -9.09
CA GLY A 482 0.06 0.34 -7.77
C GLY A 482 -1.00 1.44 -7.63
N TYR A 483 -1.96 1.24 -6.77
CA TYR A 483 -2.99 2.23 -6.44
C TYR A 483 -3.05 2.42 -4.93
N GLU A 484 -3.42 3.62 -4.51
CA GLU A 484 -3.83 3.88 -3.14
C GLU A 484 -5.08 3.06 -2.84
N SER A 485 -5.15 2.53 -1.62
CA SER A 485 -6.29 1.74 -1.14
C SER A 485 -7.41 2.61 -0.56
N ASP A 486 -7.20 3.92 -0.53
CA ASP A 486 -8.09 4.92 0.04
C ASP A 486 -8.35 6.01 -1.02
N PRO A 487 -9.28 5.76 -1.97
CA PRO A 487 -9.76 6.77 -2.90
C PRO A 487 -10.43 7.91 -2.14
N TYR A 488 -10.28 9.14 -2.57
CA TYR A 488 -10.97 10.25 -1.91
C TYR A 488 -11.92 10.99 -2.84
N MET A 489 -13.03 11.43 -2.26
CA MET A 489 -14.08 12.15 -2.98
C MET A 489 -13.82 13.66 -2.94
N CYS A 490 -14.12 14.34 -4.06
CA CYS A 490 -14.23 15.79 -4.11
C CYS A 490 -15.46 16.22 -4.92
N THR A 491 -15.91 17.45 -4.69
CA THR A 491 -16.99 18.06 -5.47
C THR A 491 -16.47 19.23 -6.28
N VAL A 492 -16.74 19.19 -7.59
CA VAL A 492 -16.32 20.22 -8.53
C VAL A 492 -17.50 20.53 -9.49
N ASP A 493 -17.88 21.78 -9.60
CA ASP A 493 -18.97 22.23 -10.46
C ASP A 493 -20.29 21.45 -10.24
N GLY A 494 -20.63 21.17 -9.00
CA GLY A 494 -21.83 20.44 -8.61
C GLY A 494 -21.81 18.93 -8.93
N ARG A 495 -20.66 18.36 -9.25
CA ARG A 495 -20.47 16.94 -9.57
C ARG A 495 -19.47 16.29 -8.63
N LEU A 496 -19.61 14.99 -8.43
CA LEU A 496 -18.79 14.19 -7.55
C LEU A 496 -17.73 13.43 -8.34
N TYR A 497 -16.49 13.50 -7.89
CA TYR A 497 -15.33 12.83 -8.49
C TYR A 497 -14.51 12.12 -7.43
N TRP A 498 -14.13 10.88 -7.71
CA TRP A 498 -13.14 10.16 -6.98
C TRP A 498 -11.75 10.49 -7.53
N ILE A 499 -10.81 10.77 -6.66
CA ILE A 499 -9.41 10.88 -7.01
C ILE A 499 -8.66 9.72 -6.34
N ILE A 500 -7.86 9.00 -7.13
CA ILE A 500 -7.13 7.83 -6.69
C ILE A 500 -5.66 8.04 -7.03
N ASP A 501 -4.82 7.98 -6.02
CA ASP A 501 -3.38 8.03 -6.21
C ASP A 501 -2.86 6.74 -6.82
N ALA A 502 -1.93 6.86 -7.77
CA ALA A 502 -1.35 5.70 -8.40
C ALA A 502 0.19 5.77 -8.40
N TYR A 503 0.79 4.60 -8.18
CA TYR A 503 2.21 4.46 -7.93
C TYR A 503 2.91 3.68 -9.02
N THR A 504 4.05 4.16 -9.45
CA THR A 504 5.02 3.36 -10.18
C THR A 504 6.00 2.75 -9.20
N THR A 505 6.19 1.44 -9.27
CA THR A 505 7.00 0.70 -8.32
C THR A 505 8.00 -0.21 -9.02
N SER A 506 9.09 -0.55 -8.34
CA SER A 506 10.05 -1.56 -8.77
C SER A 506 10.75 -2.21 -7.57
N ASP A 507 11.12 -3.48 -7.71
CA ASP A 507 11.99 -4.23 -6.81
C ASP A 507 13.44 -4.34 -7.33
N LYS A 508 13.76 -3.61 -8.42
CA LYS A 508 15.03 -3.73 -9.15
C LYS A 508 15.69 -2.40 -9.45
N PHE A 509 15.52 -1.44 -8.56
CA PHE A 509 16.26 -0.19 -8.66
C PHE A 509 17.69 -0.40 -8.15
N PRO A 510 18.74 -0.05 -8.95
CA PRO A 510 20.12 -0.25 -8.53
C PRO A 510 20.47 0.48 -7.24
N TYR A 511 21.16 -0.17 -6.33
CA TYR A 511 21.67 0.38 -5.07
C TYR A 511 20.63 0.95 -4.12
N SER A 512 19.35 0.69 -4.30
CA SER A 512 18.31 1.15 -3.39
C SER A 512 17.89 0.09 -2.39
N GLU A 513 17.74 0.47 -1.13
CA GLU A 513 17.19 -0.34 -0.05
C GLU A 513 15.67 -0.41 -0.18
N PRO A 514 15.02 -1.56 0.06
CA PRO A 514 13.58 -1.64 0.20
C PRO A 514 13.06 -0.76 1.35
N TYR A 515 11.86 -0.17 1.18
CA TYR A 515 11.32 0.77 2.17
C TYR A 515 10.96 0.12 3.52
N SER A 516 10.84 -1.21 3.59
CA SER A 516 10.64 -1.96 4.83
C SER A 516 11.23 -3.36 4.73
N GLU A 517 11.47 -4.01 5.89
CA GLU A 517 12.00 -5.37 5.95
C GLU A 517 11.07 -6.42 5.33
N GLU A 518 9.76 -6.15 5.31
CA GLU A 518 8.74 -7.04 4.75
C GLU A 518 8.53 -6.85 3.25
N SER A 519 9.05 -5.76 2.68
CA SER A 519 8.87 -5.39 1.27
C SER A 519 10.10 -5.71 0.44
N THR A 520 9.89 -6.11 -0.80
CA THR A 520 10.96 -6.16 -1.82
C THR A 520 11.03 -4.90 -2.68
N THR A 521 10.03 -4.02 -2.57
CA THR A 521 9.94 -2.80 -3.36
C THR A 521 11.00 -1.80 -2.93
N ASN A 522 11.85 -1.37 -3.86
CA ASN A 522 12.97 -0.47 -3.63
C ASN A 522 12.95 0.78 -4.51
N TYR A 523 11.80 1.08 -5.11
CA TYR A 523 11.51 2.29 -5.87
C TYR A 523 10.02 2.55 -5.84
N VAL A 524 9.61 3.74 -5.45
CA VAL A 524 8.20 4.18 -5.45
C VAL A 524 8.14 5.63 -5.90
N ARG A 525 7.18 5.96 -6.78
CA ARG A 525 6.80 7.33 -7.16
C ARG A 525 5.29 7.45 -7.23
N ASN A 526 4.74 8.53 -6.69
CA ASN A 526 3.35 8.92 -6.94
C ASN A 526 3.30 9.76 -8.22
N SER A 527 3.45 9.12 -9.35
CA SER A 527 3.57 9.80 -10.65
C SER A 527 2.26 9.99 -11.38
N ILE A 528 1.17 9.41 -10.89
CA ILE A 528 -0.12 9.35 -11.60
C ILE A 528 -1.25 9.62 -10.65
N LYS A 529 -2.19 10.50 -11.06
CA LYS A 529 -3.50 10.69 -10.43
C LYS A 529 -4.58 10.14 -11.35
N VAL A 530 -5.53 9.43 -10.78
CA VAL A 530 -6.66 8.88 -11.53
C VAL A 530 -7.94 9.52 -11.05
N VAL A 531 -8.71 10.08 -11.96
CA VAL A 531 -10.00 10.71 -11.67
C VAL A 531 -11.13 9.85 -12.22
N VAL A 532 -12.12 9.54 -11.39
CA VAL A 532 -13.31 8.77 -11.76
C VAL A 532 -14.55 9.61 -11.48
N ASP A 533 -15.34 9.89 -12.50
CA ASP A 533 -16.66 10.54 -12.35
C ASP A 533 -17.62 9.56 -11.65
N ALA A 534 -18.14 9.93 -10.49
CA ALA A 534 -19.00 9.07 -9.66
C ALA A 534 -20.34 8.72 -10.33
N TYR A 535 -20.84 9.54 -11.28
CA TYR A 535 -22.07 9.31 -12.02
C TYR A 535 -21.87 8.47 -13.27
N ASN A 536 -20.85 8.80 -14.10
CA ASN A 536 -20.62 8.15 -15.41
C ASN A 536 -19.52 7.07 -15.39
N GLY A 537 -18.67 7.05 -14.37
CA GLY A 537 -17.52 6.16 -14.28
C GLY A 537 -16.47 6.42 -15.37
N THR A 538 -16.45 7.61 -15.99
CA THR A 538 -15.34 7.99 -16.86
C THR A 538 -14.08 8.04 -16.03
N THR A 539 -12.99 7.48 -16.55
CA THR A 539 -11.75 7.30 -15.80
C THR A 539 -10.61 7.92 -16.60
N ASP A 540 -9.97 8.91 -16.03
CA ASP A 540 -8.88 9.66 -16.64
C ASP A 540 -7.61 9.50 -15.80
N TYR A 541 -6.48 9.24 -16.47
CA TYR A 541 -5.16 9.06 -15.85
C TYR A 541 -4.27 10.25 -16.18
N TYR A 542 -3.83 10.98 -15.17
CA TYR A 542 -2.99 12.17 -15.31
C TYR A 542 -1.59 11.91 -14.80
N ILE A 543 -0.57 12.20 -15.60
CA ILE A 543 0.84 12.12 -15.18
C ILE A 543 1.17 13.42 -14.44
N VAL A 544 1.56 13.29 -13.17
CA VAL A 544 1.98 14.38 -12.29
C VAL A 544 3.50 14.56 -12.33
N ASP A 545 4.25 13.45 -12.26
CA ASP A 545 5.70 13.48 -12.37
C ASP A 545 6.13 13.10 -13.79
N GLU A 546 6.48 14.12 -14.58
CA GLU A 546 6.97 13.94 -15.96
C GLU A 546 8.39 13.36 -16.02
N ASN A 547 9.14 13.37 -14.91
CA ASN A 547 10.49 12.85 -14.83
C ASN A 547 10.54 11.35 -14.52
N ASP A 548 9.42 10.76 -14.08
CA ASP A 548 9.37 9.32 -13.82
C ASP A 548 9.46 8.51 -15.12
N ALA A 549 10.57 7.79 -15.27
CA ALA A 549 10.84 6.97 -16.45
C ALA A 549 9.86 5.81 -16.62
N ILE A 550 9.23 5.32 -15.55
CA ILE A 550 8.25 4.22 -15.58
C ILE A 550 6.93 4.76 -16.12
N ALA A 551 6.42 5.86 -15.54
CA ALA A 551 5.19 6.51 -16.00
C ALA A 551 5.30 6.93 -17.46
N GLN A 552 6.42 7.56 -17.85
CA GLN A 552 6.71 7.94 -19.23
C GLN A 552 6.80 6.75 -20.20
N THR A 553 7.25 5.60 -19.72
CA THR A 553 7.26 4.38 -20.54
C THR A 553 5.84 3.87 -20.76
N TYR A 554 4.99 3.85 -19.72
CA TYR A 554 3.59 3.47 -19.86
C TYR A 554 2.82 4.45 -20.76
N ALA A 555 3.06 5.75 -20.66
CA ALA A 555 2.46 6.74 -21.54
C ALA A 555 2.81 6.49 -23.02
N LYS A 556 4.02 6.05 -23.32
CA LYS A 556 4.42 5.68 -24.68
C LYS A 556 3.76 4.37 -25.15
N ILE A 557 3.53 3.42 -24.26
CA ILE A 557 2.86 2.14 -24.56
C ILE A 557 1.36 2.37 -24.77
N TYR A 558 0.74 3.21 -23.93
CA TYR A 558 -0.70 3.48 -23.92
C TYR A 558 -1.01 4.98 -24.13
N PRO A 559 -0.68 5.57 -25.28
CA PRO A 559 -0.73 7.03 -25.49
C PRO A 559 -2.14 7.64 -25.49
N LYS A 560 -3.19 6.81 -25.44
CA LYS A 560 -4.58 7.26 -25.37
C LYS A 560 -5.14 7.19 -23.93
N LEU A 561 -4.43 6.56 -23.03
CA LEU A 561 -4.87 6.38 -21.64
C LEU A 561 -4.41 7.54 -20.76
N PHE A 562 -3.15 7.95 -20.93
CA PHE A 562 -2.54 8.96 -20.08
C PHE A 562 -2.69 10.36 -20.68
N LYS A 563 -3.02 11.30 -19.81
CA LYS A 563 -3.08 12.75 -20.05
C LYS A 563 -1.95 13.43 -19.26
N THR A 564 -1.60 14.63 -19.66
CA THR A 564 -0.68 15.50 -18.90
C THR A 564 -1.47 16.32 -17.88
N MET A 565 -0.79 16.85 -16.87
CA MET A 565 -1.41 17.57 -15.77
C MET A 565 -2.15 18.84 -16.21
N ASP A 566 -1.65 19.52 -17.22
CA ASP A 566 -2.29 20.69 -17.84
C ASP A 566 -3.65 20.39 -18.52
N GLN A 567 -3.95 19.14 -18.76
CA GLN A 567 -5.26 18.69 -19.28
C GLN A 567 -6.29 18.38 -18.19
N MET A 568 -5.88 18.42 -16.93
CA MET A 568 -6.83 18.26 -15.81
C MET A 568 -7.59 19.59 -15.61
N PRO A 569 -8.92 19.55 -15.42
CA PRO A 569 -9.69 20.74 -15.06
C PRO A 569 -9.14 21.42 -13.80
N GLU A 570 -9.06 22.76 -13.81
CA GLU A 570 -8.51 23.55 -12.69
C GLU A 570 -9.21 23.25 -11.36
N GLY A 571 -10.53 23.06 -11.38
CA GLY A 571 -11.28 22.66 -10.19
C GLY A 571 -10.80 21.34 -9.60
N LEU A 572 -10.45 20.34 -10.43
CA LEU A 572 -9.91 19.06 -9.95
C LEU A 572 -8.44 19.20 -9.48
N GLN A 573 -7.66 20.08 -10.13
CA GLN A 573 -6.28 20.33 -9.70
C GLN A 573 -6.23 20.91 -8.27
N ALA A 574 -7.22 21.72 -7.89
CA ALA A 574 -7.31 22.31 -6.56
C ALA A 574 -7.50 21.26 -5.45
N HIS A 575 -7.99 20.05 -5.79
CA HIS A 575 -8.23 18.96 -4.83
C HIS A 575 -7.14 17.88 -4.81
N ILE A 576 -6.08 18.01 -5.63
CA ILE A 576 -4.95 17.08 -5.59
C ILE A 576 -4.23 17.25 -4.26
N ARG A 577 -3.97 16.12 -3.58
CA ARG A 577 -3.19 16.08 -2.34
C ARG A 577 -1.98 15.16 -2.48
N TYR A 578 -0.94 15.42 -1.70
CA TYR A 578 0.22 14.53 -1.61
C TYR A 578 -0.16 13.32 -0.76
N PRO A 579 -0.08 12.07 -1.27
CA PRO A 579 -0.70 10.93 -0.61
C PRO A 579 0.02 10.53 0.67
N ASN A 580 -0.76 10.20 1.70
CA ASN A 580 -0.26 9.77 3.00
C ASN A 580 0.63 8.53 2.90
N THR A 581 0.30 7.55 2.05
CA THR A 581 1.11 6.34 1.85
C THR A 581 2.49 6.66 1.28
N MET A 582 2.58 7.53 0.26
CA MET A 582 3.90 7.95 -0.27
C MET A 582 4.71 8.66 0.80
N PHE A 583 4.09 9.60 1.50
CA PHE A 583 4.76 10.38 2.54
C PHE A 583 5.19 9.49 3.73
N ALA A 584 4.39 8.51 4.13
CA ALA A 584 4.75 7.53 5.16
C ALA A 584 5.95 6.66 4.74
N ILE A 585 5.98 6.20 3.47
CA ILE A 585 7.13 5.46 2.91
C ILE A 585 8.39 6.33 2.95
N GLN A 586 8.29 7.58 2.49
CA GLN A 586 9.39 8.54 2.51
C GLN A 586 9.86 8.82 3.92
N ALA A 587 8.93 9.05 4.84
CA ALA A 587 9.24 9.25 6.25
C ALA A 587 9.97 8.05 6.86
N ASN A 588 9.54 6.82 6.56
CA ASN A 588 10.20 5.62 7.05
C ASN A 588 11.62 5.46 6.49
N VAL A 589 11.82 5.72 5.21
CA VAL A 589 13.16 5.66 4.58
C VAL A 589 14.06 6.77 5.11
N TYR A 590 13.53 7.99 5.27
CA TYR A 590 14.27 9.16 5.71
C TYR A 590 14.82 9.03 7.14
N ARG A 591 14.21 8.22 8.00
CA ARG A 591 14.70 7.88 9.35
C ARG A 591 16.20 7.52 9.37
N ARG A 592 16.68 6.85 8.32
CA ARG A 592 18.08 6.44 8.17
C ARG A 592 18.79 7.23 7.08
N TYR A 593 18.11 7.50 5.97
CA TYR A 593 18.70 8.08 4.76
C TYR A 593 18.81 9.61 4.78
N HIS A 594 18.45 10.28 5.90
CA HIS A 594 18.84 11.66 6.14
C HIS A 594 20.34 11.81 6.47
N MET A 595 21.03 10.72 6.87
CA MET A 595 22.44 10.71 7.17
C MET A 595 23.28 10.64 5.89
N ASN A 596 23.86 11.75 5.46
CA ASN A 596 24.67 11.84 4.26
C ASN A 596 26.15 11.48 4.50
N ASP A 597 26.64 11.54 5.74
CA ASP A 597 28.00 11.06 6.07
C ASP A 597 28.01 9.54 6.17
N VAL A 598 28.86 8.90 5.35
CA VAL A 598 28.94 7.44 5.25
C VAL A 598 29.29 6.77 6.58
N LYS A 599 30.10 7.42 7.44
CA LYS A 599 30.50 6.83 8.72
C LYS A 599 29.34 6.88 9.72
N VAL A 600 28.65 8.03 9.77
CA VAL A 600 27.46 8.23 10.59
C VAL A 600 26.37 7.25 10.16
N PHE A 601 26.15 7.11 8.84
CA PHE A 601 25.20 6.17 8.25
C PHE A 601 25.54 4.72 8.60
N TYR A 602 26.80 4.29 8.41
CA TYR A 602 27.22 2.93 8.69
C TYR A 602 27.10 2.56 10.17
N GLN A 603 27.40 3.51 11.07
CA GLN A 603 27.31 3.32 12.52
C GLN A 603 25.89 3.45 13.06
N ASN A 604 24.92 3.90 12.24
CA ASN A 604 23.57 4.28 12.66
C ASN A 604 23.59 5.27 13.84
N GLU A 605 24.53 6.24 13.83
CA GLU A 605 24.81 7.11 14.98
C GLU A 605 23.66 8.10 15.23
N ASP A 606 22.96 8.55 14.19
CA ASP A 606 21.86 9.50 14.25
C ASP A 606 20.56 8.89 13.69
N LEU A 607 20.27 7.66 14.03
CA LEU A 607 19.05 6.99 13.53
C LEU A 607 17.80 7.53 14.23
N TRP A 608 16.77 7.83 13.45
CA TRP A 608 15.50 8.35 13.93
C TRP A 608 14.40 7.31 13.91
N ASP A 609 13.33 7.57 14.65
CA ASP A 609 12.06 6.87 14.60
C ASP A 609 10.93 7.89 14.37
N VAL A 610 9.85 7.48 13.70
CA VAL A 610 8.61 8.23 13.69
C VAL A 610 8.08 8.26 15.12
N SER A 611 7.61 9.42 15.55
CA SER A 611 7.08 9.58 16.91
C SER A 611 5.85 8.72 17.14
N ASN A 612 5.58 8.35 18.38
CA ASN A 612 4.34 7.73 18.79
C ASN A 612 3.39 8.76 19.42
N GLU A 613 2.11 8.43 19.45
CA GLU A 613 1.03 9.16 20.14
C GLU A 613 0.13 8.17 20.88
N ILE A 614 -0.79 8.67 21.72
CA ILE A 614 -1.89 7.90 22.26
C ILE A 614 -3.15 8.26 21.48
N TYR A 615 -3.63 7.34 20.65
CA TYR A 615 -4.87 7.52 19.89
C TYR A 615 -5.96 6.59 20.43
N GLY A 616 -7.13 7.13 20.67
CA GLY A 616 -8.15 6.40 21.42
C GLY A 616 -7.73 6.17 22.87
N MET A 617 -7.17 5.03 23.16
CA MET A 617 -6.58 4.65 24.46
C MET A 617 -5.30 3.83 24.31
N GLU A 618 -4.74 3.74 23.11
CA GLU A 618 -3.59 2.88 22.78
C GLU A 618 -2.43 3.70 22.22
N GLU A 619 -1.20 3.34 22.60
CA GLU A 619 0.00 3.92 21.99
C GLU A 619 0.17 3.34 20.58
N GLN A 620 0.30 4.24 19.60
CA GLN A 620 0.57 3.88 18.21
C GLN A 620 1.62 4.80 17.60
N SER A 621 2.23 4.36 16.48
CA SER A 621 3.08 5.24 15.68
C SER A 621 2.22 6.29 15.00
N MET A 622 2.65 7.54 15.03
CA MET A 622 1.96 8.62 14.33
C MET A 622 1.91 8.35 12.84
N THR A 623 0.80 8.68 12.24
CA THR A 623 0.60 8.66 10.78
C THR A 623 0.66 10.08 10.22
N PRO A 624 0.99 10.26 8.94
CA PRO A 624 0.91 11.57 8.30
C PRO A 624 -0.48 12.19 8.46
N ASN A 625 -0.52 13.44 8.85
CA ASN A 625 -1.76 14.21 8.99
C ASN A 625 -1.72 15.47 8.13
N TYR A 626 -2.87 15.83 7.57
CA TYR A 626 -3.05 17.03 6.78
C TYR A 626 -3.40 18.23 7.65
N TYR A 627 -2.83 19.38 7.29
CA TYR A 627 -3.06 20.68 7.93
C TYR A 627 -3.16 21.78 6.90
N ILE A 628 -3.89 22.84 7.22
CA ILE A 628 -3.72 24.15 6.60
C ILE A 628 -2.97 25.01 7.59
N MET A 629 -1.83 25.56 7.19
CA MET A 629 -1.03 26.43 8.05
C MET A 629 -0.17 27.41 7.26
N ASN A 630 0.19 28.50 7.91
CA ASN A 630 1.28 29.34 7.44
C ASN A 630 2.60 28.67 7.78
N LEU A 631 3.40 28.35 6.77
CA LEU A 631 4.73 27.80 7.03
C LEU A 631 5.63 28.91 7.62
N PRO A 632 6.49 28.57 8.60
CA PRO A 632 7.39 29.53 9.21
C PRO A 632 8.20 30.33 8.17
N GLY A 633 8.03 31.67 8.20
CA GLY A 633 8.64 32.60 7.25
C GLY A 633 7.89 32.78 5.93
N GLU A 634 6.77 32.13 5.71
CA GLU A 634 5.87 32.30 4.55
C GLU A 634 4.62 33.12 4.96
N LYS A 635 3.93 33.73 3.99
CA LYS A 635 2.81 34.63 4.28
C LYS A 635 1.44 34.08 3.87
N THR A 636 1.45 33.03 3.12
CA THR A 636 0.23 32.39 2.61
C THR A 636 0.06 31.04 3.28
N GLU A 637 -1.17 30.75 3.64
CA GLU A 637 -1.55 29.43 4.11
C GLU A 637 -1.38 28.39 3.01
N GLU A 638 -1.04 27.20 3.41
CA GLU A 638 -0.81 26.08 2.52
C GLU A 638 -1.29 24.77 3.15
N PHE A 639 -1.83 23.89 2.33
CA PHE A 639 -2.18 22.54 2.72
C PHE A 639 -0.92 21.66 2.73
N VAL A 640 -0.62 21.04 3.86
CA VAL A 640 0.61 20.25 4.06
C VAL A 640 0.33 18.95 4.82
N ASN A 641 1.15 17.94 4.58
CA ASN A 641 1.22 16.78 5.47
C ASN A 641 2.39 16.96 6.43
N THR A 642 2.27 16.45 7.65
CA THR A 642 3.39 16.48 8.60
C THR A 642 3.60 15.15 9.30
N ILE A 643 4.84 14.88 9.71
CA ILE A 643 5.20 13.76 10.56
C ILE A 643 6.41 14.10 11.45
N PRO A 644 6.32 13.95 12.77
CA PRO A 644 7.42 14.25 13.69
C PRO A 644 8.36 13.08 13.88
N TYR A 645 9.67 13.39 14.05
CA TYR A 645 10.71 12.41 14.36
C TYR A 645 11.27 12.58 15.76
N THR A 646 11.63 11.44 16.35
CA THR A 646 12.46 11.35 17.56
C THR A 646 13.74 10.55 17.26
N PRO A 647 14.86 10.83 17.93
CA PRO A 647 16.01 9.93 17.85
C PRO A 647 15.61 8.55 18.37
N ARG A 648 16.18 7.49 17.81
CA ARG A 648 15.90 6.12 18.23
C ARG A 648 16.05 5.96 19.75
N ASP A 649 15.10 5.28 20.36
CA ASP A 649 15.02 5.04 21.81
C ASP A 649 14.91 6.32 22.68
N LYS A 650 14.53 7.46 22.08
CA LYS A 650 14.27 8.73 22.77
C LYS A 650 12.84 9.19 22.51
N LYS A 651 12.36 10.09 23.36
CA LYS A 651 11.00 10.65 23.26
C LYS A 651 11.00 12.15 22.93
N ASN A 652 12.15 12.82 22.94
CA ASN A 652 12.27 14.23 22.51
C ASN A 652 12.29 14.31 20.99
N MET A 653 11.70 15.36 20.42
CA MET A 653 11.72 15.59 18.98
C MET A 653 13.11 15.98 18.47
N THR A 654 13.40 15.57 17.25
CA THR A 654 14.60 15.93 16.49
C THR A 654 14.30 16.63 15.17
N GLY A 655 13.10 16.44 14.61
CA GLY A 655 12.67 17.08 13.39
C GLY A 655 11.18 16.91 13.15
N LEU A 656 10.65 17.76 12.29
CA LEU A 656 9.30 17.68 11.73
C LEU A 656 9.44 17.70 10.21
N LEU A 657 9.08 16.59 9.57
CA LEU A 657 9.06 16.48 8.11
C LEU A 657 7.68 16.90 7.61
N LEU A 658 7.66 17.69 6.53
CA LEU A 658 6.46 18.18 5.89
C LEU A 658 6.51 17.85 4.39
N ALA A 659 5.34 17.59 3.81
CA ALA A 659 5.14 17.53 2.37
C ALA A 659 4.14 18.62 1.97
N ARG A 660 4.50 19.43 0.98
CA ARG A 660 3.69 20.54 0.48
C ARG A 660 2.71 20.02 -0.57
N ASN A 661 1.48 20.55 -0.56
CA ASN A 661 0.41 20.03 -1.41
C ASN A 661 -0.06 21.03 -2.47
N ASP A 662 0.25 22.32 -2.35
CA ASP A 662 -0.40 23.35 -3.15
C ASP A 662 0.51 23.92 -4.25
N GLY A 663 -0.09 24.18 -5.41
CA GLY A 663 0.48 24.95 -6.49
C GLY A 663 1.82 24.44 -7.02
N GLU A 664 2.77 25.37 -7.19
CA GLU A 664 4.12 25.05 -7.69
C GLU A 664 4.96 24.27 -6.69
N HIS A 665 4.55 24.22 -5.44
CA HIS A 665 5.25 23.52 -4.35
C HIS A 665 4.78 22.08 -4.12
N TYR A 666 3.82 21.60 -4.92
CA TYR A 666 3.31 20.25 -4.78
C TYR A 666 4.43 19.20 -4.79
N GLY A 667 4.51 18.39 -3.72
CA GLY A 667 5.49 17.32 -3.56
C GLY A 667 6.85 17.75 -3.02
N GLU A 668 7.08 19.06 -2.76
CA GLU A 668 8.28 19.50 -2.06
C GLU A 668 8.29 19.00 -0.61
N LEU A 669 9.40 18.40 -0.21
CA LEU A 669 9.62 17.96 1.16
C LEU A 669 10.48 18.96 1.93
N VAL A 670 9.99 19.36 3.10
CA VAL A 670 10.68 20.30 4.00
C VAL A 670 10.90 19.62 5.35
N LEU A 671 12.13 19.64 5.84
CA LEU A 671 12.45 19.20 7.20
C LEU A 671 12.72 20.42 8.08
N PHE A 672 11.88 20.66 9.07
CA PHE A 672 12.24 21.54 10.19
C PHE A 672 13.13 20.79 11.16
N GLN A 673 14.42 21.10 11.10
CA GLN A 673 15.44 20.47 11.94
C GLN A 673 15.56 21.17 13.28
N LEU A 674 15.28 20.45 14.35
CA LEU A 674 15.35 20.96 15.73
C LEU A 674 16.77 20.98 16.28
N PRO A 675 17.10 21.93 17.18
CA PRO A 675 18.44 22.07 17.71
C PRO A 675 18.80 20.92 18.67
N LYS A 676 19.90 20.23 18.41
CA LYS A 676 20.41 19.16 19.29
C LYS A 676 20.90 19.65 20.68
N SER A 677 21.08 20.96 20.84
CA SER A 677 21.50 21.61 22.10
C SER A 677 20.36 21.88 23.09
N LYS A 678 19.11 21.72 22.67
CA LYS A 678 17.89 21.98 23.46
C LYS A 678 17.01 20.73 23.45
N ILE A 679 16.39 20.44 24.58
CA ILE A 679 15.36 19.39 24.64
C ILE A 679 14.07 20.02 24.15
N VAL A 680 13.52 19.47 23.05
CA VAL A 680 12.20 19.80 22.55
C VAL A 680 11.31 18.59 22.84
N TYR A 681 10.21 18.81 23.54
CA TYR A 681 9.31 17.71 23.91
C TYR A 681 8.74 17.05 22.65
N GLY A 682 8.78 15.74 22.63
CA GLY A 682 8.10 14.97 21.61
C GLY A 682 6.67 14.60 22.02
N PRO A 683 5.85 14.13 21.07
CA PRO A 683 4.46 13.77 21.33
C PRO A 683 4.27 12.93 22.58
N MET A 684 4.98 11.81 22.73
CA MET A 684 4.87 10.95 23.93
C MET A 684 5.32 11.62 25.24
N GLN A 685 6.09 12.71 25.19
CA GLN A 685 6.41 13.46 26.42
C GLN A 685 5.25 14.42 26.79
N ILE A 686 4.58 14.99 25.79
CA ILE A 686 3.34 15.74 25.99
C ILE A 686 2.25 14.82 26.52
N GLU A 687 2.06 13.64 25.94
CA GLU A 687 1.15 12.61 26.42
C GLU A 687 1.40 12.24 27.90
N ALA A 688 2.66 12.07 28.25
CA ALA A 688 3.03 11.79 29.64
C ALA A 688 2.73 12.97 30.58
N GLN A 689 2.85 14.22 30.13
CA GLN A 689 2.48 15.39 30.93
C GLN A 689 0.96 15.49 31.11
N ILE A 690 0.16 15.16 30.07
CA ILE A 690 -1.29 15.10 30.12
C ILE A 690 -1.71 14.06 31.18
N ASP A 691 -1.17 12.85 31.11
CA ASP A 691 -1.47 11.77 32.05
C ASP A 691 -1.05 12.09 33.49
N GLN A 692 0.00 12.89 33.69
CA GLN A 692 0.46 13.31 35.02
C GLN A 692 -0.36 14.46 35.60
N SER A 693 -1.16 15.16 34.78
CA SER A 693 -2.06 16.20 35.26
C SER A 693 -3.13 15.63 36.18
N THR A 694 -3.17 16.06 37.41
CA THR A 694 -4.14 15.57 38.40
C THR A 694 -5.60 15.87 38.01
N GLU A 695 -5.81 16.99 37.33
CA GLU A 695 -7.12 17.42 36.88
C GLU A 695 -7.62 16.54 35.75
N ILE A 696 -6.82 16.39 34.69
CA ILE A 696 -7.13 15.58 33.52
C ILE A 696 -7.31 14.10 33.90
N SER A 697 -6.35 13.53 34.61
CA SER A 697 -6.37 12.12 35.05
C SER A 697 -7.59 11.80 35.93
N LYS A 698 -8.03 12.73 36.76
CA LYS A 698 -9.22 12.59 37.56
C LYS A 698 -10.49 12.56 36.70
N GLU A 699 -10.60 13.45 35.71
CA GLU A 699 -11.76 13.54 34.81
C GLU A 699 -11.84 12.31 33.90
N PHE A 700 -10.72 11.87 33.32
CA PHE A 700 -10.63 10.65 32.52
C PHE A 700 -11.04 9.40 33.32
N SER A 701 -10.60 9.30 34.57
CA SER A 701 -11.00 8.19 35.45
C SER A 701 -12.50 8.22 35.77
N LEU A 702 -13.09 9.41 35.95
CA LEU A 702 -14.52 9.58 36.19
C LEU A 702 -15.34 9.16 34.98
N TRP A 703 -14.94 9.60 33.78
CA TRP A 703 -15.63 9.26 32.53
C TRP A 703 -15.63 7.76 32.22
N ASN A 704 -14.55 7.08 32.47
CA ASN A 704 -14.49 5.62 32.28
C ASN A 704 -15.29 4.82 33.30
N SER A 705 -15.65 5.41 34.45
CA SER A 705 -16.35 4.69 35.55
C SER A 705 -17.86 4.85 35.55
N SER A 706 -18.43 5.77 34.75
CA SER A 706 -19.81 6.23 34.89
C SER A 706 -20.79 5.83 33.78
N GLY A 707 -20.43 4.81 32.96
CA GLY A 707 -21.26 4.38 31.82
C GLY A 707 -20.99 5.20 30.54
N SER A 708 -19.91 5.92 30.54
CA SER A 708 -19.31 6.58 29.33
C SER A 708 -17.90 6.06 29.11
N LYS A 709 -17.34 6.40 27.98
CA LYS A 709 -15.97 6.10 27.57
C LYS A 709 -15.37 7.35 26.95
N TYR A 710 -14.19 7.72 27.37
CA TYR A 710 -13.44 8.75 26.66
C TYR A 710 -12.49 8.14 25.64
N SER A 711 -12.15 8.91 24.64
CA SER A 711 -11.09 8.60 23.67
C SER A 711 -10.30 9.87 23.33
N ARG A 712 -9.02 9.69 23.06
CA ARG A 712 -8.13 10.77 22.66
C ARG A 712 -8.04 10.81 21.14
N GLY A 713 -8.07 12.00 20.57
CA GLY A 713 -7.82 12.19 19.14
C GLY A 713 -6.34 12.18 18.81
N ASN A 714 -5.99 12.52 17.56
CA ASN A 714 -4.60 12.68 17.20
C ASN A 714 -3.96 13.86 17.95
N LEU A 715 -2.71 13.71 18.35
CA LEU A 715 -1.91 14.79 18.89
C LEU A 715 -1.25 15.57 17.74
N PHE A 716 -1.73 16.78 17.49
CA PHE A 716 -1.22 17.64 16.43
C PHE A 716 0.01 18.41 16.87
N VAL A 717 1.07 18.41 16.05
CA VAL A 717 2.30 19.16 16.25
C VAL A 717 2.34 20.30 15.24
N ILE A 718 2.07 21.51 15.70
CA ILE A 718 1.82 22.68 14.86
C ILE A 718 2.95 23.68 15.05
N PRO A 719 3.77 23.95 14.01
CA PRO A 719 4.75 25.02 14.05
C PRO A 719 4.05 26.38 13.89
N ILE A 720 4.27 27.27 14.84
CA ILE A 720 3.82 28.67 14.80
C ILE A 720 5.06 29.52 15.01
N GLU A 721 5.38 30.39 14.05
CA GLU A 721 6.64 31.12 14.03
C GLU A 721 7.84 30.17 14.27
N ASP A 722 8.62 30.41 15.30
CA ASP A 722 9.76 29.56 15.69
C ASP A 722 9.44 28.60 16.84
N SER A 723 8.17 28.35 17.13
CA SER A 723 7.71 27.56 18.28
C SER A 723 6.81 26.39 17.86
N LEU A 724 6.65 25.39 18.73
CA LEU A 724 5.74 24.26 18.53
C LEU A 724 4.56 24.36 19.50
N LEU A 725 3.36 24.28 18.96
CA LEU A 725 2.12 24.13 19.69
C LEU A 725 1.62 22.68 19.53
N TYR A 726 1.13 22.09 20.62
CA TYR A 726 0.55 20.73 20.59
C TYR A 726 -0.94 20.85 20.90
N VAL A 727 -1.78 20.23 20.08
CA VAL A 727 -3.23 20.26 20.26
C VAL A 727 -3.79 18.84 20.15
N GLU A 728 -4.67 18.49 21.12
CA GLU A 728 -5.28 17.18 21.16
C GLU A 728 -6.75 17.28 21.58
N PRO A 729 -7.71 16.89 20.75
CA PRO A 729 -9.12 16.83 21.12
C PRO A 729 -9.40 15.57 21.95
N VAL A 730 -10.31 15.71 22.92
CA VAL A 730 -10.78 14.62 23.78
C VAL A 730 -12.26 14.40 23.57
N TYR A 731 -12.62 13.19 23.22
CA TYR A 731 -13.98 12.77 22.93
C TYR A 731 -14.59 12.02 24.10
N LEU A 732 -15.89 12.18 24.26
CA LEU A 732 -16.70 11.41 25.20
C LEU A 732 -17.86 10.76 24.46
N GLU A 733 -18.07 9.48 24.67
CA GLU A 733 -19.21 8.73 24.16
C GLU A 733 -19.93 8.01 25.29
N ALA A 734 -21.27 7.93 25.24
CA ALA A 734 -22.03 7.11 26.16
C ALA A 734 -21.94 5.64 25.74
N SER A 735 -21.77 4.73 26.71
CA SER A 735 -21.63 3.29 26.43
C SER A 735 -22.83 2.66 25.72
N ASN A 736 -23.99 3.31 25.74
CA ASN A 736 -25.24 2.83 25.12
C ASN A 736 -25.65 3.63 23.86
N SER A 737 -24.99 4.76 23.57
CA SER A 737 -25.28 5.63 22.42
C SER A 737 -23.94 6.13 21.89
N SER A 738 -23.47 5.51 20.84
CA SER A 738 -22.11 5.71 20.34
C SER A 738 -21.97 6.94 19.43
N ILE A 739 -22.41 8.09 19.85
CA ILE A 739 -22.09 9.36 19.16
C ILE A 739 -20.98 10.02 19.97
N PRO A 740 -19.75 10.06 19.44
CA PRO A 740 -18.64 10.76 20.09
C PRO A 740 -18.87 12.26 20.04
N GLU A 741 -18.60 12.95 21.15
CA GLU A 741 -18.69 14.39 21.29
C GLU A 741 -17.36 14.94 21.78
N VAL A 742 -16.82 15.99 21.18
CA VAL A 742 -15.67 16.70 21.72
C VAL A 742 -16.06 17.34 23.03
N LYS A 743 -15.40 16.97 24.12
CA LYS A 743 -15.67 17.50 25.45
C LYS A 743 -14.58 18.42 25.96
N ARG A 744 -13.36 18.23 25.49
CA ARG A 744 -12.18 19.03 25.85
C ARG A 744 -11.25 19.16 24.67
N VAL A 745 -10.53 20.25 24.68
CA VAL A 745 -9.37 20.46 23.84
C VAL A 745 -8.16 20.68 24.74
N ILE A 746 -7.16 19.84 24.57
CA ILE A 746 -5.88 19.96 25.27
C ILE A 746 -4.95 20.76 24.37
N VAL A 747 -4.39 21.83 24.91
CA VAL A 747 -3.34 22.59 24.24
C VAL A 747 -2.11 22.60 25.13
N ALA A 748 -0.97 22.14 24.61
CA ALA A 748 0.30 22.13 25.33
C ALA A 748 1.31 23.06 24.66
N TYR A 749 2.02 23.84 25.46
CA TYR A 749 3.07 24.74 25.03
C TYR A 749 4.19 24.80 26.06
N GLY A 750 5.37 24.31 25.67
CA GLY A 750 6.48 24.15 26.61
C GLY A 750 6.10 23.26 27.81
N ASP A 751 6.17 23.79 29.03
CA ASP A 751 5.80 23.05 30.25
C ASP A 751 4.36 23.31 30.70
N LYS A 752 3.57 24.05 29.92
CA LYS A 752 2.20 24.41 30.26
C LYS A 752 1.21 23.58 29.47
N ILE A 753 0.12 23.21 30.13
CA ILE A 753 -1.01 22.52 29.50
C ILE A 753 -2.30 23.26 29.88
N ALA A 754 -3.11 23.60 28.88
CA ALA A 754 -4.50 24.01 29.04
C ALA A 754 -5.41 22.83 28.73
N TYR A 755 -6.49 22.71 29.45
CA TYR A 755 -7.50 21.65 29.35
C TYR A 755 -8.89 22.26 29.46
N GLU A 756 -9.43 22.69 28.34
CA GLU A 756 -10.60 23.53 28.30
C GLU A 756 -11.69 22.96 27.38
N PRO A 757 -12.94 23.40 27.47
CA PRO A 757 -14.01 22.95 26.58
C PRO A 757 -13.79 23.25 25.11
N THR A 758 -13.12 24.38 24.81
CA THR A 758 -12.89 24.85 23.43
C THR A 758 -11.43 25.22 23.21
N LEU A 759 -11.01 25.22 21.92
CA LEU A 759 -9.67 25.66 21.52
C LEU A 759 -9.41 27.11 21.92
N SER A 760 -10.42 27.96 21.73
CA SER A 760 -10.36 29.38 22.10
C SER A 760 -10.05 29.60 23.58
N GLU A 761 -10.78 28.91 24.47
CA GLU A 761 -10.56 28.99 25.92
C GLU A 761 -9.18 28.43 26.31
N ALA A 762 -8.72 27.37 25.65
CA ALA A 762 -7.40 26.80 25.89
C ALA A 762 -6.25 27.76 25.47
N LEU A 763 -6.41 28.44 24.34
CA LEU A 763 -5.43 29.45 23.91
C LEU A 763 -5.40 30.65 24.86
N ASP A 764 -6.56 31.17 25.28
CA ASP A 764 -6.64 32.25 26.25
C ASP A 764 -6.06 31.89 27.63
N SER A 765 -6.26 30.64 28.05
CA SER A 765 -5.67 30.11 29.29
C SER A 765 -4.14 30.08 29.24
N LEU A 766 -3.53 29.80 28.09
CA LEU A 766 -2.07 29.70 27.94
C LEU A 766 -1.40 31.07 27.67
N PHE A 767 -2.00 31.88 26.79
CA PHE A 767 -1.37 33.11 26.26
C PHE A 767 -1.98 34.39 26.80
N GLY A 768 -3.07 34.31 27.57
CA GLY A 768 -3.77 35.46 28.19
C GLY A 768 -5.11 35.75 27.49
N GLU A 769 -6.03 36.38 28.25
CA GLU A 769 -7.35 36.78 27.79
C GLU A 769 -7.29 37.62 26.50
N GLY A 770 -8.07 37.26 25.49
CA GLY A 770 -8.10 37.89 24.18
C GLY A 770 -7.09 37.36 23.16
N SER A 771 -6.28 36.33 23.48
CA SER A 771 -5.34 35.72 22.54
C SER A 771 -6.04 35.06 21.37
N SER A 772 -7.30 34.63 21.56
CA SER A 772 -8.10 33.99 20.57
C SER A 772 -9.20 34.85 19.96
N ASP A 773 -9.15 36.18 20.15
CA ASP A 773 -10.22 37.10 19.71
C ASP A 773 -10.43 37.09 18.19
N SER A 774 -9.34 37.05 17.39
CA SER A 774 -9.42 36.93 15.93
C SER A 774 -10.13 35.63 15.51
N TYR A 775 -9.74 34.53 16.13
CA TYR A 775 -10.35 33.22 15.89
C TYR A 775 -11.85 33.19 16.29
N ARG A 776 -12.20 33.78 17.45
CA ARG A 776 -13.62 33.90 17.86
C ARG A 776 -14.43 34.73 16.87
N GLN A 777 -13.88 35.88 16.45
CA GLN A 777 -14.57 36.74 15.51
C GLN A 777 -14.86 36.00 14.19
N LYS A 778 -13.95 35.21 13.67
CA LYS A 778 -14.19 34.35 12.49
C LYS A 778 -15.27 33.32 12.74
N LEU A 779 -15.24 32.64 13.88
CA LEU A 779 -16.29 31.68 14.24
C LEU A 779 -17.68 32.32 14.29
N ASP A 780 -17.79 33.56 14.80
CA ASP A 780 -19.03 34.30 14.89
C ASP A 780 -19.49 34.82 13.50
N GLU A 781 -18.58 35.34 12.68
CA GLU A 781 -18.85 35.76 11.30
C GLU A 781 -19.32 34.61 10.41
N ASP A 782 -18.70 33.45 10.54
CA ASP A 782 -19.12 32.20 9.86
C ASP A 782 -20.53 31.75 10.30
N THR A 783 -20.89 32.00 11.55
CA THR A 783 -22.22 31.65 12.08
C THR A 783 -23.29 32.64 11.56
N GLU A 784 -22.93 33.91 11.34
CA GLU A 784 -23.81 34.92 10.77
C GLU A 784 -23.95 34.78 9.24
N ASN A 785 -22.90 34.42 8.53
CA ASN A 785 -22.88 34.28 7.05
C ASN A 785 -23.35 32.90 6.57
N GLY A 786 -23.07 31.84 7.30
CA GLY A 786 -23.68 30.53 7.10
C GLY A 786 -25.13 30.66 7.54
N GLY A 787 -25.98 31.03 6.60
CA GLY A 787 -27.40 31.37 6.89
C GLY A 787 -27.92 30.36 7.89
N GLU A 788 -28.27 30.85 9.07
CA GLU A 788 -29.13 30.13 9.99
C GLU A 788 -30.19 29.43 9.14
N SER A 789 -30.18 28.13 9.10
CA SER A 789 -31.38 27.40 8.77
C SER A 789 -32.42 27.98 9.74
N THR A 790 -33.31 28.85 9.24
CA THR A 790 -34.39 29.48 10.01
C THR A 790 -35.36 28.44 10.58
N ALA A 791 -35.01 27.18 10.53
CA ALA A 791 -35.68 26.10 11.20
C ALA A 791 -34.83 25.59 12.37
N PRO A 792 -35.17 25.95 13.61
CA PRO A 792 -34.45 25.56 14.81
C PRO A 792 -34.29 24.03 14.86
N THR A 793 -33.15 23.54 15.29
CA THR A 793 -32.88 22.10 15.45
C THR A 793 -33.89 21.46 16.42
N GLN A 794 -34.08 20.14 16.36
CA GLN A 794 -34.98 19.45 17.31
C GLN A 794 -34.57 19.71 18.76
N ALA A 795 -33.28 19.84 19.06
CA ALA A 795 -32.77 20.16 20.39
C ALA A 795 -33.12 21.60 20.78
N GLU A 796 -32.96 22.57 19.91
CA GLU A 796 -33.38 23.97 20.12
C GLU A 796 -34.88 24.12 20.26
N LEU A 797 -35.66 23.39 19.47
CA LEU A 797 -37.11 23.36 19.63
C LEU A 797 -37.53 22.77 20.99
N ILE A 798 -36.85 21.76 21.52
CA ILE A 798 -37.06 21.19 22.85
C ILE A 798 -36.69 22.22 23.93
N GLU A 799 -35.58 22.94 23.79
CA GLU A 799 -35.17 23.99 24.71
C GLU A 799 -36.18 25.18 24.70
N GLN A 800 -36.60 25.61 23.52
CA GLN A 800 -37.63 26.62 23.37
C GLN A 800 -38.96 26.18 23.95
N ALA A 801 -39.36 24.92 23.75
CA ALA A 801 -40.57 24.37 24.35
C ALA A 801 -40.49 24.36 25.88
N GLN A 802 -39.35 24.00 26.44
CA GLN A 802 -39.10 24.05 27.89
C GLN A 802 -39.17 25.49 28.41
N ALA A 803 -38.52 26.42 27.74
CA ALA A 803 -38.55 27.85 28.09
C ALA A 803 -39.96 28.44 28.03
N ALA A 804 -40.75 28.12 27.01
CA ALA A 804 -42.12 28.57 26.86
C ALA A 804 -43.01 27.94 27.96
N TYR A 805 -42.82 26.68 28.31
CA TYR A 805 -43.49 26.02 29.42
C TYR A 805 -43.19 26.68 30.76
N ASP A 806 -41.91 26.95 31.06
CA ASP A 806 -41.51 27.60 32.31
C ASP A 806 -42.01 29.03 32.41
N ALA A 807 -42.04 29.79 31.32
CA ALA A 807 -42.61 31.11 31.22
C ALA A 807 -44.15 31.10 31.47
N ALA A 808 -44.84 30.10 30.93
CA ALA A 808 -46.25 29.88 31.19
C ALA A 808 -46.51 29.63 32.67
N LEU A 809 -45.73 28.75 33.33
CA LEU A 809 -45.86 28.48 34.75
C LEU A 809 -45.62 29.70 35.62
N ASP A 810 -44.66 30.55 35.28
CA ASP A 810 -44.36 31.78 36.01
C ASP A 810 -45.44 32.86 35.79
N ALA A 811 -45.97 32.98 34.59
CA ALA A 811 -47.14 33.82 34.33
C ALA A 811 -48.38 33.39 35.16
N GLN A 812 -48.60 32.07 35.25
CA GLN A 812 -49.68 31.49 36.11
C GLN A 812 -49.49 31.84 37.59
N LYS A 813 -48.26 31.67 38.11
CA LYS A 813 -47.93 31.96 39.52
C LYS A 813 -48.15 33.45 39.83
N ASN A 814 -47.90 34.35 38.85
CA ASN A 814 -48.08 35.78 39.00
C ASN A 814 -49.51 36.25 38.74
N GLY A 815 -50.43 35.40 38.36
CA GLY A 815 -51.79 35.71 38.05
C GLY A 815 -52.00 36.44 36.70
N ASP A 816 -50.99 36.47 35.85
CA ASP A 816 -51.08 37.06 34.51
C ASP A 816 -51.60 36.04 33.49
N TRP A 817 -52.90 35.95 33.38
CA TRP A 817 -53.60 34.98 32.53
C TRP A 817 -53.46 35.31 31.03
N ALA A 818 -53.14 36.56 30.67
CA ALA A 818 -52.92 36.97 29.29
C ALA A 818 -51.54 36.45 28.81
N ALA A 819 -50.48 36.63 29.63
CA ALA A 819 -49.15 36.09 29.37
C ALA A 819 -49.15 34.55 29.40
N TYR A 820 -49.86 33.95 30.31
CA TYR A 820 -50.04 32.47 30.37
C TYR A 820 -50.62 31.91 29.09
N GLY A 821 -51.70 32.52 28.55
CA GLY A 821 -52.29 32.09 27.30
C GLY A 821 -51.34 32.18 26.13
N LYS A 822 -50.58 33.29 26.06
CA LYS A 822 -49.59 33.53 25.00
C LYS A 822 -48.47 32.47 25.02
N HIS A 823 -47.89 32.18 26.16
CA HIS A 823 -46.79 31.19 26.25
C HIS A 823 -47.28 29.77 26.05
N LEU A 824 -48.53 29.44 26.31
CA LEU A 824 -49.12 28.16 25.89
C LEU A 824 -49.33 28.05 24.39
N GLU A 825 -49.71 29.16 23.73
CA GLU A 825 -49.80 29.22 22.27
C GLU A 825 -48.42 29.06 21.60
N GLU A 826 -47.38 29.76 22.13
CA GLU A 826 -45.99 29.59 21.71
C GLU A 826 -45.50 28.15 21.90
N LEU A 827 -45.80 27.51 23.03
CA LEU A 827 -45.47 26.11 23.27
C LEU A 827 -46.20 25.17 22.27
N GLY A 828 -47.46 25.44 21.95
CA GLY A 828 -48.23 24.70 20.97
C GLY A 828 -47.61 24.75 19.60
N ASP A 829 -47.22 25.96 19.12
CA ASP A 829 -46.60 26.17 17.82
C ASP A 829 -45.24 25.46 17.73
N ILE A 830 -44.45 25.42 18.80
CA ILE A 830 -43.17 24.71 18.87
C ILE A 830 -43.35 23.17 18.82
N LEU A 831 -44.38 22.67 19.54
CA LEU A 831 -44.71 21.23 19.52
C LEU A 831 -45.22 20.79 18.14
N GLU A 832 -45.99 21.62 17.44
CA GLU A 832 -46.41 21.35 16.05
C GLU A 832 -45.23 21.33 15.08
N GLN A 833 -44.22 22.20 15.27
CA GLN A 833 -42.97 22.14 14.51
C GLN A 833 -42.14 20.87 14.82
N LEU A 834 -42.15 20.39 16.06
CA LEU A 834 -41.52 19.12 16.47
C LEU A 834 -42.24 17.90 15.89
N GLU A 835 -43.57 17.93 15.76
CA GLU A 835 -44.36 16.82 15.22
C GLU A 835 -44.28 16.74 13.69
N SER A 836 -43.99 17.87 13.00
CA SER A 836 -43.89 17.97 11.54
C SER A 836 -42.51 17.50 11.01
N ARG A 837 -41.58 17.13 11.85
CA ARG A 837 -40.24 16.64 11.57
C ARG A 837 -40.09 15.19 11.97
#